data_b049824676a7575b3c9bb3a53c21594f
#
_entry.id   b049824676a7575b3c9bb3a53c21594f
#
_cell.length_a   1.000
_cell.length_b   1.000
_cell.length_c   1.000
_cell.angle_alpha   90.00
_cell.angle_beta   90.00
_cell.angle_gamma   90.00
#
_symmetry.space_group_name_H-M   'P 1'
#
loop_
_entity.id
_entity.type
_entity.pdbx_description
1 polymer ?
#
loop_
_entity_poly.entity_id
_entity_poly.type
_entity_poly.pdbx_seq_one_letter_code
_entity_poly.pdbx_strand_id
1 'polypeptide(L)'
;TAEQPIVEEVTAEQPIVEEVTAEQPIIEETSTEPITEEVESVAEPIAEEAQAPTAPVAEATPTASFYNKKEKEPVFEKSFDDLLGKNKNRDWERFIGENLFSKIGIGIILIGVFIGVKYSIDHNLISPAMRLVLGYLTGVALFVTGAVLKKKYENFSAVLVSGAMAIFYFVTFIAYSVFDFFPQSLTFILMFLFTAFTVLASLSYNQVVIALIGLVGSYAVPFLLSNNSGRVDILFAYTAIINIGVLVLSFYKRWNSLLISAFLFTWVLLLSTWELADNEVYFSAFLTFNFVTFTTFYLSFIAQKLHQEPELSTVDVALFLINSLTFYGLGAWLINNHYHDNTWVALFTLCNALLHFGVAAYFHLKKVPSTQLKYLVLVSALSFATLVIPIQFKGSWITLFWSAEAALLFWLGRTKALAVYERISYGVLVLATGSLLIDWYKGSYNIYLLSTADYVTPFANSLFVNALLYAAATSFMAYIHQKVKGGGEYANSITLFLNISSVGSLFYTFFREIIVLCDMRILQYPNALDNAMLMEDLSLFKNIWLLIYCLLFASGYSMLNLKYNRQKTLAEVQMGINFILGALFMTIGLYYFSELRERYISEAARGYQLSLWFLNIRYLGIIAFAGLCYTIWQLQKFLNLSAKSKLKLELLLHLVALWVSSSELLHWTELYESSSNYKLGLTILWGAYAVLLLVLGLFKKKKYLRVSGIVLISFSVLKLFFYDITHLDTLRKTIVFVSLGVLMLIASFLYNKYTKEIDEDKEEKTEEKPEEEPSVEEKSNN
;
A
#
# COMPACT_ATOMS: atom_id res chain seq x y z
N THR A 1 9.65 -7.92 -69.58
CA THR A 1 8.23 -8.08 -69.85
C THR A 1 7.50 -8.22 -68.53
N ALA A 2 6.74 -7.22 -68.25
CA ALA A 2 5.95 -6.98 -67.07
C ALA A 2 4.68 -7.83 -67.05
N GLU A 3 4.18 -8.15 -65.88
CA GLU A 3 2.77 -8.27 -65.60
C GLU A 3 2.53 -7.97 -64.11
N GLN A 4 1.71 -6.93 -63.89
CA GLN A 4 1.11 -6.58 -62.58
C GLN A 4 -0.18 -7.40 -62.42
N PRO A 5 -0.57 -7.80 -61.20
CA PRO A 5 -1.95 -8.14 -60.91
C PRO A 5 -2.67 -7.05 -60.08
N ILE A 6 -3.86 -6.83 -60.55
CA ILE A 6 -5.03 -6.07 -60.19
C ILE A 6 -5.38 -6.16 -58.69
N VAL A 7 -5.65 -5.01 -58.13
CA VAL A 7 -6.23 -4.83 -56.74
C VAL A 7 -7.75 -4.94 -56.88
N GLU A 8 -8.37 -5.87 -56.18
CA GLU A 8 -9.81 -5.94 -55.93
C GLU A 8 -10.15 -5.23 -54.60
N GLU A 9 -11.04 -4.24 -54.75
CA GLU A 9 -11.63 -3.41 -53.68
C GLU A 9 -12.76 -4.21 -53.04
N VAL A 10 -12.63 -4.57 -51.74
CA VAL A 10 -13.70 -5.18 -50.96
C VAL A 10 -14.29 -4.12 -49.99
N THR A 11 -15.54 -3.75 -50.30
CA THR A 11 -16.40 -2.86 -49.54
C THR A 11 -16.76 -3.45 -48.20
N ALA A 12 -16.55 -2.71 -47.12
CA ALA A 12 -16.96 -3.06 -45.77
C ALA A 12 -18.37 -2.63 -45.48
N GLU A 13 -19.24 -3.57 -45.14
CA GLU A 13 -20.58 -3.34 -44.58
C GLU A 13 -20.49 -3.05 -43.08
N GLN A 14 -21.18 -2.03 -42.61
CA GLN A 14 -21.38 -1.66 -41.21
C GLN A 14 -22.54 -2.49 -40.61
N PRO A 15 -22.45 -2.98 -39.37
CA PRO A 15 -23.60 -3.51 -38.68
C PRO A 15 -24.34 -2.40 -37.89
N ILE A 16 -25.65 -2.47 -38.00
CA ILE A 16 -26.71 -1.68 -37.37
C ILE A 16 -26.70 -1.90 -35.86
N VAL A 17 -26.75 -0.83 -35.09
CA VAL A 17 -26.91 -0.84 -33.63
C VAL A 17 -28.42 -0.81 -33.35
N GLU A 18 -28.94 -1.83 -32.70
CA GLU A 18 -30.25 -1.87 -32.08
C GLU A 18 -30.23 -1.24 -30.68
N GLU A 19 -31.07 -0.26 -30.48
CA GLU A 19 -31.30 0.48 -29.25
C GLU A 19 -32.28 -0.30 -28.37
N VAL A 20 -31.81 -0.80 -27.22
CA VAL A 20 -32.68 -1.44 -26.21
C VAL A 20 -32.92 -0.47 -25.08
N THR A 21 -34.17 0.01 -25.02
CA THR A 21 -34.73 0.82 -23.94
C THR A 21 -34.89 -0.01 -22.66
N ALA A 22 -34.29 0.44 -21.57
CA ALA A 22 -34.46 -0.16 -20.23
C ALA A 22 -35.46 0.69 -19.42
N GLU A 23 -36.53 0.04 -18.99
CA GLU A 23 -37.52 0.55 -18.04
C GLU A 23 -36.95 0.60 -16.61
N GLN A 24 -37.30 1.69 -15.91
CA GLN A 24 -37.04 1.86 -14.46
C GLN A 24 -38.22 1.30 -13.68
N PRO A 25 -38.00 0.66 -12.52
CA PRO A 25 -39.06 0.44 -11.54
C PRO A 25 -39.09 1.55 -10.48
N ILE A 26 -40.27 2.01 -10.21
CA ILE A 26 -40.76 2.96 -9.21
C ILE A 26 -40.60 2.34 -7.82
N ILE A 27 -40.03 3.08 -6.86
CA ILE A 27 -40.03 2.73 -5.44
C ILE A 27 -41.01 3.67 -4.72
N GLU A 28 -41.98 3.07 -4.07
CA GLU A 28 -42.95 3.69 -3.15
C GLU A 28 -42.28 4.09 -1.83
N GLU A 29 -42.55 5.34 -1.43
CA GLU A 29 -42.31 5.86 -0.10
C GLU A 29 -43.34 5.32 0.90
N THR A 30 -42.87 4.89 2.05
CA THR A 30 -43.73 4.79 3.25
C THR A 30 -43.02 5.41 4.43
N SER A 31 -43.58 6.53 4.86
CA SER A 31 -43.27 7.29 6.07
C SER A 31 -43.79 6.59 7.33
N THR A 32 -43.02 6.65 8.40
CA THR A 32 -43.56 6.80 9.77
C THR A 32 -42.49 7.33 10.74
N GLU A 33 -42.69 8.54 11.22
CA GLU A 33 -42.15 9.16 12.45
C GLU A 33 -43.01 8.76 13.66
N PRO A 34 -42.76 9.35 14.90
CA PRO A 34 -41.74 9.02 15.88
C PRO A 34 -42.39 8.68 17.26
N ILE A 35 -41.61 8.19 18.20
CA ILE A 35 -42.03 8.24 19.64
C ILE A 35 -40.83 8.65 20.50
N THR A 36 -41.02 9.79 21.12
CA THR A 36 -40.33 10.36 22.29
C THR A 36 -40.72 9.62 23.55
N GLU A 37 -39.79 9.42 24.47
CA GLU A 37 -40.05 9.47 25.94
C GLU A 37 -38.80 9.90 26.70
N GLU A 38 -39.02 10.98 27.50
CA GLU A 38 -38.20 11.54 28.57
C GLU A 38 -38.09 10.59 29.77
N VAL A 39 -37.08 10.76 30.60
CA VAL A 39 -37.20 11.00 32.06
C VAL A 39 -35.82 11.14 32.71
N GLU A 40 -35.54 12.35 33.24
CA GLU A 40 -35.04 12.80 34.54
C GLU A 40 -33.85 12.09 35.23
N SER A 41 -32.77 12.85 35.40
CA SER A 41 -32.35 13.68 36.58
C SER A 41 -32.00 12.88 37.87
N VAL A 42 -30.81 13.15 38.45
CA VAL A 42 -30.57 13.62 39.81
C VAL A 42 -29.09 13.50 40.24
N ALA A 43 -28.50 14.69 40.48
CA ALA A 43 -27.63 15.14 41.57
C ALA A 43 -26.29 14.45 41.96
N GLU A 44 -25.28 15.32 42.01
CA GLU A 44 -24.07 15.27 42.86
C GLU A 44 -24.37 15.20 44.35
N PRO A 45 -23.37 14.88 45.23
CA PRO A 45 -22.54 15.96 45.85
C PRO A 45 -21.07 15.61 46.20
N ILE A 46 -20.18 16.57 46.02
CA ILE A 46 -19.26 17.33 46.91
C ILE A 46 -18.39 16.57 47.95
N ALA A 47 -17.04 16.80 47.77
CA ALA A 47 -15.97 17.12 48.73
C ALA A 47 -15.47 16.09 49.76
N GLU A 48 -14.14 15.94 49.84
CA GLU A 48 -13.34 16.47 50.96
C GLU A 48 -11.82 16.22 50.79
N GLU A 49 -11.05 17.21 51.18
CA GLU A 49 -9.56 17.25 51.27
C GLU A 49 -9.01 16.33 52.37
N ALA A 50 -7.82 15.79 52.15
CA ALA A 50 -6.87 15.58 53.25
C ALA A 50 -5.42 15.43 52.78
N GLN A 51 -4.56 16.08 53.51
CA GLN A 51 -3.13 16.42 53.37
C GLN A 51 -2.14 15.25 53.38
N ALA A 52 -0.95 15.57 52.85
CA ALA A 52 0.30 14.78 52.85
C ALA A 52 0.89 14.47 54.25
N PRO A 53 1.89 13.55 54.32
CA PRO A 53 3.23 14.05 54.65
C PRO A 53 4.41 13.36 53.90
N THR A 54 5.39 14.17 53.64
CA THR A 54 6.86 14.11 53.46
C THR A 54 7.61 12.78 53.52
N ALA A 55 8.44 12.63 52.55
CA ALA A 55 9.74 12.03 52.12
C ALA A 55 10.55 11.09 53.10
N PRO A 56 11.48 10.23 52.58
CA PRO A 56 12.78 10.76 52.14
C PRO A 56 13.39 10.15 50.86
N VAL A 57 14.40 10.84 50.37
CA VAL A 57 15.27 10.72 49.23
C VAL A 57 16.01 9.39 49.14
N ALA A 58 16.10 8.79 47.96
CA ALA A 58 17.17 7.89 47.53
C ALA A 58 17.47 8.11 46.04
N GLU A 59 18.76 8.23 45.76
CA GLU A 59 19.38 8.48 44.46
C GLU A 59 18.91 7.53 43.36
N ALA A 60 18.57 8.07 42.20
CA ALA A 60 18.34 7.30 40.99
C ALA A 60 19.09 7.92 39.80
N THR A 61 19.96 7.13 39.25
CA THR A 61 20.63 7.26 37.98
C THR A 61 19.67 7.57 36.81
N PRO A 62 20.04 8.36 35.82
CA PRO A 62 19.11 8.87 34.79
C PRO A 62 18.89 7.84 33.71
N THR A 63 17.71 7.23 33.67
CA THR A 63 17.18 6.58 32.49
C THR A 63 16.34 7.59 31.73
N ALA A 64 16.78 7.93 30.51
CA ALA A 64 16.13 8.85 29.63
C ALA A 64 14.75 8.31 29.18
N SER A 65 13.69 8.84 29.80
CA SER A 65 12.32 8.71 29.36
C SER A 65 12.01 9.86 28.41
N PHE A 66 12.10 9.62 27.09
CA PHE A 66 11.61 10.53 26.06
C PHE A 66 10.27 10.02 25.49
N TYR A 67 9.23 10.03 26.28
CA TYR A 67 7.84 9.99 25.77
C TYR A 67 6.92 10.73 26.71
N ASN A 68 6.91 12.05 26.57
CA ASN A 68 5.86 12.85 27.17
C ASN A 68 4.74 13.01 26.15
N LYS A 69 3.66 12.27 26.37
CA LYS A 69 2.44 12.23 25.57
C LYS A 69 1.68 13.55 25.80
N LYS A 70 1.94 14.57 24.98
CA LYS A 70 0.92 15.59 24.69
C LYS A 70 0.08 15.05 23.55
N GLU A 71 -1.19 14.80 23.82
CA GLU A 71 -2.22 14.55 22.82
C GLU A 71 -2.17 15.66 21.79
N LYS A 72 -1.70 15.35 20.59
CA LYS A 72 -1.87 16.20 19.41
C LYS A 72 -3.11 15.69 18.71
N GLU A 73 -4.15 16.51 18.73
CA GLU A 73 -5.27 16.40 17.81
C GLU A 73 -4.75 16.19 16.36
N PRO A 74 -5.48 15.47 15.51
CA PRO A 74 -5.02 15.12 14.16
C PRO A 74 -4.76 16.40 13.37
N VAL A 75 -3.54 16.53 12.89
CA VAL A 75 -2.99 17.71 12.18
C VAL A 75 -3.76 18.04 10.89
N PHE A 76 -4.61 17.16 10.41
CA PHE A 76 -5.34 17.31 9.14
C PHE A 76 -6.62 18.16 9.25
N GLU A 77 -7.24 18.24 10.43
CA GLU A 77 -8.50 18.98 10.59
C GLU A 77 -8.31 20.50 10.86
N LYS A 78 -7.18 20.89 11.44
CA LYS A 78 -6.86 22.30 11.67
C LYS A 78 -6.42 23.08 10.42
N SER A 79 -6.02 22.39 9.38
CA SER A 79 -5.35 23.01 8.22
C SER A 79 -6.32 23.70 7.25
N PHE A 80 -7.56 23.25 7.16
CA PHE A 80 -8.54 23.81 6.21
C PHE A 80 -9.22 25.08 6.76
N ASP A 81 -9.42 25.16 8.07
CA ASP A 81 -9.98 26.34 8.75
C ASP A 81 -8.96 27.49 8.83
N ASP A 82 -7.66 27.20 8.90
CA ASP A 82 -6.58 28.20 8.84
C ASP A 82 -6.41 28.78 7.42
N LEU A 83 -6.62 27.98 6.37
CA LEU A 83 -6.59 28.43 4.98
C LEU A 83 -7.74 29.40 4.66
N LEU A 84 -8.89 29.24 5.30
CA LEU A 84 -10.06 30.12 5.14
C LEU A 84 -10.06 31.33 6.09
N GLY A 85 -9.04 31.49 6.93
CA GLY A 85 -8.85 32.68 7.77
C GLY A 85 -9.99 32.94 8.73
N LYS A 86 -10.59 31.93 9.33
CA LYS A 86 -11.60 32.08 10.38
C LYS A 86 -10.98 32.56 11.70
N ASN A 87 -10.64 33.84 11.74
CA ASN A 87 -10.44 34.53 12.99
C ASN A 87 -11.81 34.80 13.60
N LYS A 88 -12.12 34.15 14.71
CA LYS A 88 -13.44 34.09 15.36
C LYS A 88 -13.93 35.43 15.98
N ASN A 89 -13.13 36.53 15.87
CA ASN A 89 -13.48 37.87 16.37
C ASN A 89 -13.13 38.95 15.33
N ARG A 90 -13.54 38.76 14.07
CA ARG A 90 -13.56 39.89 13.14
C ARG A 90 -14.88 40.62 13.28
N ASP A 91 -14.86 41.89 13.74
CA ASP A 91 -15.98 42.83 13.59
C ASP A 91 -16.29 42.95 12.08
N TRP A 92 -17.33 42.24 11.64
CA TRP A 92 -17.75 42.18 10.23
C TRP A 92 -18.09 43.59 9.71
N GLU A 93 -18.62 44.43 10.57
CA GLU A 93 -18.95 45.83 10.23
C GLU A 93 -17.68 46.63 9.90
N ARG A 94 -16.61 46.49 10.70
CA ARG A 94 -15.32 47.14 10.46
C ARG A 94 -14.59 46.56 9.27
N PHE A 95 -14.65 45.27 9.05
CA PHE A 95 -14.07 44.60 7.88
C PHE A 95 -14.77 45.03 6.59
N ILE A 96 -16.11 45.12 6.59
CA ILE A 96 -16.89 45.56 5.43
C ILE A 96 -16.64 47.03 5.17
N GLY A 97 -16.72 47.91 6.20
CA GLY A 97 -16.53 49.36 6.05
C GLY A 97 -15.14 49.79 5.65
N GLU A 98 -14.11 49.31 6.34
CA GLU A 98 -12.72 49.76 6.13
C GLU A 98 -12.03 49.04 4.98
N ASN A 99 -12.30 47.74 4.75
CA ASN A 99 -11.53 46.93 3.80
C ASN A 99 -12.29 46.54 2.54
N LEU A 100 -13.59 46.21 2.65
CA LEU A 100 -14.33 45.70 1.49
C LEU A 100 -14.83 46.83 0.59
N PHE A 101 -15.46 47.86 1.17
CA PHE A 101 -16.00 48.99 0.41
C PHE A 101 -14.92 49.77 -0.33
N SER A 102 -13.74 49.97 0.26
CA SER A 102 -12.65 50.66 -0.41
C SER A 102 -12.08 49.88 -1.56
N LYS A 103 -11.99 48.52 -1.45
CA LYS A 103 -11.51 47.65 -2.54
C LYS A 103 -12.53 47.52 -3.66
N ILE A 104 -13.81 47.39 -3.33
CA ILE A 104 -14.90 47.38 -4.29
C ILE A 104 -15.01 48.74 -4.98
N GLY A 105 -14.90 49.85 -4.25
CA GLY A 105 -14.96 51.22 -4.79
C GLY A 105 -13.89 51.46 -5.86
N ILE A 106 -12.64 51.06 -5.63
CA ILE A 106 -11.57 51.19 -6.63
C ILE A 106 -11.81 50.26 -7.83
N GLY A 107 -12.33 49.02 -7.60
CA GLY A 107 -12.73 48.13 -8.68
C GLY A 107 -13.79 48.73 -9.57
N ILE A 108 -14.83 49.37 -8.99
CA ILE A 108 -15.89 50.08 -9.76
C ILE A 108 -15.31 51.25 -10.53
N ILE A 109 -14.38 52.02 -9.96
CA ILE A 109 -13.71 53.12 -10.67
C ILE A 109 -12.91 52.57 -11.87
N LEU A 110 -12.17 51.48 -11.70
CA LEU A 110 -11.45 50.85 -12.82
C LEU A 110 -12.36 50.39 -13.93
N ILE A 111 -13.48 49.76 -13.59
CA ILE A 111 -14.52 49.35 -14.56
C ILE A 111 -15.12 50.58 -15.25
N GLY A 112 -15.44 51.62 -14.48
CA GLY A 112 -15.99 52.90 -15.02
C GLY A 112 -15.03 53.56 -16.00
N VAL A 113 -13.72 53.62 -15.67
CA VAL A 113 -12.68 54.14 -16.59
C VAL A 113 -12.64 53.31 -17.88
N PHE A 114 -12.68 51.96 -17.76
CA PHE A 114 -12.68 51.07 -18.91
C PHE A 114 -13.92 51.28 -19.81
N ILE A 115 -15.14 51.34 -19.23
CA ILE A 115 -16.37 51.60 -19.95
C ILE A 115 -16.35 52.99 -20.60
N GLY A 116 -15.89 54.02 -19.89
CA GLY A 116 -15.79 55.38 -20.40
C GLY A 116 -14.84 55.50 -21.57
N VAL A 117 -13.68 54.82 -21.51
CA VAL A 117 -12.75 54.74 -22.65
C VAL A 117 -13.38 54.05 -23.84
N LYS A 118 -14.02 52.90 -23.64
CA LYS A 118 -14.69 52.14 -24.70
C LYS A 118 -15.81 52.98 -25.32
N TYR A 119 -16.71 53.58 -24.52
CA TYR A 119 -17.77 54.45 -24.99
C TYR A 119 -17.26 55.65 -25.78
N SER A 120 -16.18 56.28 -25.30
CA SER A 120 -15.53 57.40 -25.98
C SER A 120 -14.87 56.98 -27.30
N ILE A 121 -14.40 55.73 -27.43
CA ILE A 121 -13.89 55.17 -28.69
C ILE A 121 -15.06 54.97 -29.67
N ASP A 122 -16.11 54.31 -29.23
CA ASP A 122 -17.25 53.93 -30.05
C ASP A 122 -18.02 55.13 -30.62
N HIS A 123 -18.07 56.28 -29.90
CA HIS A 123 -18.79 57.48 -30.27
C HIS A 123 -17.90 58.64 -30.76
N ASN A 124 -16.59 58.45 -30.89
CA ASN A 124 -15.64 59.48 -31.35
C ASN A 124 -15.79 60.84 -30.63
N LEU A 125 -16.19 60.85 -29.36
CA LEU A 125 -16.46 62.09 -28.60
C LEU A 125 -15.21 62.88 -28.25
N ILE A 126 -14.06 62.24 -28.10
CA ILE A 126 -12.80 62.85 -27.68
C ILE A 126 -11.67 62.23 -28.52
N SER A 127 -10.69 63.07 -28.94
CA SER A 127 -9.54 62.57 -29.68
C SER A 127 -8.76 61.49 -28.92
N PRO A 128 -8.14 60.49 -29.59
CA PRO A 128 -7.38 59.44 -28.94
C PRO A 128 -6.32 59.96 -27.97
N ALA A 129 -5.60 61.02 -28.32
CA ALA A 129 -4.58 61.64 -27.45
C ALA A 129 -5.18 62.21 -26.15
N MET A 130 -6.38 62.88 -26.23
CA MET A 130 -7.02 63.45 -25.07
C MET A 130 -7.56 62.37 -24.14
N ARG A 131 -8.02 61.21 -24.65
CA ARG A 131 -8.42 60.04 -23.82
C ARG A 131 -7.27 59.53 -22.97
N LEU A 132 -6.08 59.40 -23.57
CA LEU A 132 -4.89 58.99 -22.85
C LEU A 132 -4.46 60.01 -21.76
N VAL A 133 -4.49 61.31 -22.09
CA VAL A 133 -4.19 62.38 -21.13
C VAL A 133 -5.18 62.34 -19.97
N LEU A 134 -6.49 62.19 -20.19
CA LEU A 134 -7.48 62.07 -19.12
C LEU A 134 -7.26 60.81 -18.25
N GLY A 135 -6.91 59.69 -18.87
CA GLY A 135 -6.58 58.46 -18.17
C GLY A 135 -5.37 58.62 -17.25
N TYR A 136 -4.26 59.22 -17.75
CA TYR A 136 -3.09 59.50 -16.92
C TYR A 136 -3.37 60.53 -15.84
N LEU A 137 -4.16 61.59 -16.14
CA LEU A 137 -4.55 62.58 -15.12
C LEU A 137 -5.38 61.93 -14.00
N THR A 138 -6.30 61.00 -14.35
CA THR A 138 -7.06 60.25 -13.32
C THR A 138 -6.13 59.42 -12.46
N GLY A 139 -5.15 58.72 -13.05
CA GLY A 139 -4.14 57.95 -12.32
C GLY A 139 -3.30 58.85 -11.39
N VAL A 140 -2.84 60.01 -11.91
CA VAL A 140 -2.05 61.00 -11.10
C VAL A 140 -2.93 61.55 -9.98
N ALA A 141 -4.18 61.92 -10.23
CA ALA A 141 -5.09 62.42 -9.20
C ALA A 141 -5.28 61.41 -8.04
N LEU A 142 -5.51 60.13 -8.37
CA LEU A 142 -5.60 59.07 -7.39
C LEU A 142 -4.29 58.87 -6.63
N PHE A 143 -3.15 58.93 -7.32
CA PHE A 143 -1.85 58.77 -6.70
C PHE A 143 -1.55 59.89 -5.71
N VAL A 144 -1.74 61.15 -6.14
CA VAL A 144 -1.53 62.34 -5.29
C VAL A 144 -2.48 62.32 -4.10
N THR A 145 -3.78 62.07 -4.32
CA THR A 145 -4.76 61.95 -3.24
C THR A 145 -4.35 60.86 -2.24
N GLY A 146 -3.92 59.71 -2.74
CA GLY A 146 -3.37 58.65 -1.92
C GLY A 146 -2.17 59.11 -1.09
N ALA A 147 -1.17 59.72 -1.74
CA ALA A 147 0.05 60.21 -1.06
C ALA A 147 -0.26 61.24 0.06
N VAL A 148 -1.17 62.18 -0.17
CA VAL A 148 -1.61 63.15 0.81
C VAL A 148 -2.34 62.51 2.00
N LEU A 149 -3.18 61.54 1.73
CA LEU A 149 -3.98 60.83 2.78
C LEU A 149 -3.15 59.82 3.58
N LYS A 150 -1.93 59.50 3.18
CA LYS A 150 -1.13 58.44 3.82
C LYS A 150 -0.96 58.62 5.32
N LYS A 151 -0.72 59.83 5.79
CA LYS A 151 -0.48 60.09 7.23
C LYS A 151 -1.73 59.90 8.12
N LYS A 152 -2.93 60.06 7.53
CA LYS A 152 -4.19 60.01 8.32
C LYS A 152 -4.99 58.74 8.07
N TYR A 153 -4.95 58.20 6.84
CA TYR A 153 -5.75 57.02 6.41
C TYR A 153 -4.91 56.08 5.60
N GLU A 154 -3.93 55.39 6.21
CA GLU A 154 -2.92 54.60 5.55
C GLU A 154 -3.53 53.45 4.67
N ASN A 155 -4.50 52.69 5.19
CA ASN A 155 -5.14 51.60 4.48
C ASN A 155 -5.93 52.10 3.26
N PHE A 156 -6.66 53.20 3.39
CA PHE A 156 -7.42 53.79 2.28
C PHE A 156 -6.48 54.41 1.25
N SER A 157 -5.45 55.08 1.68
CA SER A 157 -4.37 55.60 0.83
C SER A 157 -3.69 54.48 0.01
N ALA A 158 -3.41 53.35 0.64
CA ALA A 158 -2.85 52.19 -0.04
C ALA A 158 -3.74 51.67 -1.20
N VAL A 159 -5.06 51.66 -0.99
CA VAL A 159 -6.03 51.27 -2.03
C VAL A 159 -6.05 52.28 -3.19
N LEU A 160 -6.02 53.59 -2.90
CA LEU A 160 -5.95 54.65 -3.92
C LEU A 160 -4.68 54.53 -4.76
N VAL A 161 -3.52 54.34 -4.13
CA VAL A 161 -2.23 54.17 -4.82
C VAL A 161 -2.26 52.88 -5.66
N SER A 162 -2.85 51.79 -5.16
CA SER A 162 -3.04 50.55 -5.92
C SER A 162 -3.85 50.77 -7.18
N GLY A 163 -4.97 51.49 -7.05
CA GLY A 163 -5.85 51.87 -8.17
C GLY A 163 -5.14 52.76 -9.19
N ALA A 164 -4.35 53.77 -8.72
CA ALA A 164 -3.56 54.62 -9.60
C ALA A 164 -2.57 53.79 -10.44
N MET A 165 -1.86 52.83 -9.82
CA MET A 165 -0.93 51.95 -10.54
C MET A 165 -1.68 51.07 -11.58
N ALA A 166 -2.83 50.51 -11.24
CA ALA A 166 -3.63 49.75 -12.20
C ALA A 166 -4.09 50.60 -13.38
N ILE A 167 -4.46 51.87 -13.15
CA ILE A 167 -4.82 52.79 -14.24
C ILE A 167 -3.60 53.10 -15.13
N PHE A 168 -2.42 53.32 -14.54
CA PHE A 168 -1.20 53.54 -15.34
C PHE A 168 -0.90 52.35 -16.25
N TYR A 169 -0.97 51.12 -15.74
CA TYR A 169 -0.80 49.92 -16.58
C TYR A 169 -1.81 49.88 -17.70
N PHE A 170 -3.09 50.06 -17.38
CA PHE A 170 -4.19 49.97 -18.35
C PHE A 170 -4.11 51.05 -19.45
N VAL A 171 -3.87 52.28 -19.07
CA VAL A 171 -3.79 53.40 -20.04
C VAL A 171 -2.56 53.24 -20.93
N THR A 172 -1.42 52.79 -20.38
CA THR A 172 -0.22 52.52 -21.18
C THR A 172 -0.44 51.37 -22.17
N PHE A 173 -1.16 50.34 -21.74
CA PHE A 173 -1.55 49.25 -22.63
C PHE A 173 -2.43 49.71 -23.78
N ILE A 174 -3.48 50.54 -23.51
CA ILE A 174 -4.37 51.08 -24.55
C ILE A 174 -3.63 52.01 -25.49
N ALA A 175 -2.66 52.82 -24.98
CA ALA A 175 -1.82 53.69 -25.81
C ALA A 175 -1.02 52.88 -26.84
N TYR A 176 -0.60 51.67 -26.51
CA TYR A 176 0.07 50.75 -27.43
C TYR A 176 -0.93 49.98 -28.32
N SER A 177 -1.87 49.23 -27.69
CA SER A 177 -2.67 48.20 -28.37
C SER A 177 -3.86 48.71 -29.17
N VAL A 178 -4.41 49.87 -28.80
CA VAL A 178 -5.61 50.43 -29.43
C VAL A 178 -5.31 51.67 -30.26
N PHE A 179 -4.41 52.53 -29.76
CA PHE A 179 -4.15 53.81 -30.38
C PHE A 179 -2.81 53.90 -31.13
N ASP A 180 -1.94 52.91 -30.98
CA ASP A 180 -0.63 52.81 -31.63
C ASP A 180 0.24 54.08 -31.43
N PHE A 181 0.07 54.79 -30.27
CA PHE A 181 0.86 55.97 -29.94
C PHE A 181 2.23 55.63 -29.40
N PHE A 182 2.37 54.52 -28.75
CA PHE A 182 3.64 54.08 -28.15
C PHE A 182 4.20 52.89 -28.89
N PRO A 183 5.47 52.92 -29.28
CA PRO A 183 6.13 51.71 -29.77
C PRO A 183 6.26 50.67 -28.66
N GLN A 184 6.30 49.40 -29.02
CA GLN A 184 6.36 48.26 -28.11
C GLN A 184 7.48 48.40 -27.04
N SER A 185 8.67 48.86 -27.46
CA SER A 185 9.83 49.07 -26.57
C SER A 185 9.59 50.12 -25.49
N LEU A 186 8.97 51.26 -25.84
CA LEU A 186 8.65 52.33 -24.89
C LEU A 186 7.57 51.84 -23.90
N THR A 187 6.56 51.16 -24.39
CA THR A 187 5.50 50.59 -23.55
C THR A 187 6.05 49.60 -22.53
N PHE A 188 6.97 48.76 -22.98
CA PHE A 188 7.64 47.79 -22.10
C PHE A 188 8.45 48.50 -20.98
N ILE A 189 9.23 49.54 -21.33
CA ILE A 189 10.01 50.34 -20.36
C ILE A 189 9.06 51.01 -19.35
N LEU A 190 7.97 51.64 -19.80
CA LEU A 190 7.02 52.31 -18.92
C LEU A 190 6.35 51.32 -17.95
N MET A 191 5.88 50.17 -18.45
CA MET A 191 5.28 49.12 -17.61
C MET A 191 6.27 48.56 -16.60
N PHE A 192 7.53 48.37 -16.99
CA PHE A 192 8.60 47.97 -16.07
C PHE A 192 8.86 49.03 -14.98
N LEU A 193 8.88 50.32 -15.33
CA LEU A 193 9.00 51.42 -14.35
C LEU A 193 7.80 51.42 -13.39
N PHE A 194 6.58 51.24 -13.88
CA PHE A 194 5.41 51.14 -12.99
C PHE A 194 5.49 49.94 -12.06
N THR A 195 6.04 48.82 -12.52
CA THR A 195 6.31 47.67 -11.62
C THR A 195 7.29 48.08 -10.51
N ALA A 196 8.40 48.73 -10.85
CA ALA A 196 9.38 49.16 -9.87
C ALA A 196 8.76 50.17 -8.86
N PHE A 197 7.99 51.15 -9.33
CA PHE A 197 7.28 52.09 -8.45
C PHE A 197 6.24 51.38 -7.58
N THR A 198 5.53 50.40 -8.10
CA THR A 198 4.54 49.61 -7.32
C THR A 198 5.24 48.83 -6.20
N VAL A 199 6.41 48.25 -6.46
CA VAL A 199 7.21 47.55 -5.45
C VAL A 199 7.67 48.55 -4.37
N LEU A 200 8.22 49.71 -4.76
CA LEU A 200 8.63 50.76 -3.80
C LEU A 200 7.47 51.27 -2.96
N ALA A 201 6.30 51.50 -3.61
CA ALA A 201 5.08 51.89 -2.91
C ALA A 201 4.65 50.81 -1.92
N SER A 202 4.64 49.53 -2.32
CA SER A 202 4.25 48.41 -1.45
C SER A 202 5.12 48.32 -0.19
N LEU A 203 6.43 48.53 -0.33
CA LEU A 203 7.37 48.59 0.80
C LEU A 203 7.13 49.78 1.68
N SER A 204 6.89 50.98 1.09
CA SER A 204 6.67 52.24 1.84
C SER A 204 5.35 52.26 2.60
N TYR A 205 4.30 51.54 2.13
CA TYR A 205 3.01 51.39 2.76
C TYR A 205 2.90 50.08 3.60
N ASN A 206 3.90 49.22 3.53
CA ASN A 206 3.88 47.89 4.15
C ASN A 206 2.62 47.09 3.83
N GLN A 207 2.11 47.21 2.60
CA GLN A 207 0.82 46.63 2.17
C GLN A 207 1.02 45.63 1.03
N VAL A 208 0.70 44.36 1.28
CA VAL A 208 0.79 43.26 0.30
C VAL A 208 -0.11 43.46 -0.92
N VAL A 209 -1.25 44.15 -0.76
CA VAL A 209 -2.20 44.38 -1.85
C VAL A 209 -1.58 45.20 -2.99
N ILE A 210 -0.76 46.21 -2.66
CA ILE A 210 -0.03 47.00 -3.64
C ILE A 210 0.95 46.11 -4.41
N ALA A 211 1.67 45.26 -3.69
CA ALA A 211 2.61 44.33 -4.30
C ALA A 211 1.94 43.32 -5.26
N LEU A 212 0.74 42.79 -4.85
CA LEU A 212 -0.04 41.88 -5.68
C LEU A 212 -0.52 42.53 -6.98
N ILE A 213 -0.97 43.79 -6.95
CA ILE A 213 -1.37 44.52 -8.17
C ILE A 213 -0.17 44.72 -9.08
N GLY A 214 0.99 45.08 -8.53
CA GLY A 214 2.23 45.19 -9.32
C GLY A 214 2.65 43.83 -9.92
N LEU A 215 2.47 42.73 -9.13
CA LEU A 215 2.78 41.39 -9.60
C LEU A 215 1.84 40.99 -10.79
N VAL A 216 0.53 41.14 -10.65
CA VAL A 216 -0.44 40.87 -11.72
C VAL A 216 -0.12 41.70 -12.96
N GLY A 217 0.13 42.99 -12.77
CA GLY A 217 0.54 43.88 -13.87
C GLY A 217 1.79 43.37 -14.56
N SER A 218 2.83 43.04 -13.82
CA SER A 218 4.09 42.57 -14.39
C SER A 218 3.98 41.26 -15.14
N TYR A 219 3.23 40.27 -14.64
CA TYR A 219 2.97 39.02 -15.38
C TYR A 219 2.08 39.21 -16.60
N ALA A 220 1.19 40.20 -16.61
CA ALA A 220 0.36 40.51 -17.76
C ALA A 220 1.16 41.16 -18.93
N VAL A 221 2.21 41.90 -18.63
CA VAL A 221 3.00 42.68 -19.65
C VAL A 221 3.41 41.82 -20.86
N PRO A 222 4.03 40.65 -20.73
CA PRO A 222 4.46 39.88 -21.90
C PRO A 222 3.27 39.43 -22.79
N PHE A 223 2.15 39.11 -22.19
CA PHE A 223 0.94 38.68 -22.91
C PHE A 223 0.27 39.89 -23.62
N LEU A 224 0.19 41.02 -22.92
CA LEU A 224 -0.39 42.24 -23.45
C LEU A 224 0.42 42.86 -24.59
N LEU A 225 1.75 42.71 -24.55
CA LEU A 225 2.67 43.27 -25.54
C LEU A 225 3.13 42.21 -26.56
N SER A 226 2.59 41.00 -26.54
CA SER A 226 2.96 39.93 -27.46
C SER A 226 2.63 40.30 -28.91
N ASN A 227 3.60 40.14 -29.78
CA ASN A 227 3.45 40.27 -31.24
C ASN A 227 3.56 38.93 -31.97
N ASN A 228 3.29 37.83 -31.27
CA ASN A 228 3.40 36.44 -31.77
C ASN A 228 4.80 36.10 -32.37
N SER A 229 5.86 36.75 -31.89
CA SER A 229 7.22 36.50 -32.35
C SER A 229 7.79 35.14 -31.97
N GLY A 230 7.09 34.37 -31.10
CA GLY A 230 7.52 33.05 -30.59
C GLY A 230 8.77 33.10 -29.70
N ARG A 231 9.23 34.27 -29.27
CA ARG A 231 10.45 34.45 -28.45
C ARG A 231 10.23 34.09 -26.98
N VAL A 232 10.13 32.78 -26.67
CA VAL A 232 9.96 32.29 -25.30
C VAL A 232 11.15 32.57 -24.38
N ASP A 233 12.37 32.72 -24.96
CA ASP A 233 13.58 33.10 -24.25
C ASP A 233 13.44 34.44 -23.54
N ILE A 234 12.88 35.46 -24.22
CA ILE A 234 12.63 36.79 -23.65
C ILE A 234 11.56 36.73 -22.56
N LEU A 235 10.47 35.98 -22.81
CA LEU A 235 9.39 35.74 -21.82
C LEU A 235 9.94 35.13 -20.52
N PHE A 236 10.74 34.09 -20.64
CA PHE A 236 11.35 33.41 -19.51
C PHE A 236 12.35 34.27 -18.74
N ALA A 237 13.23 35.00 -19.46
CA ALA A 237 14.17 35.92 -18.84
C ALA A 237 13.47 37.04 -18.06
N TYR A 238 12.42 37.63 -18.64
CA TYR A 238 11.60 38.64 -17.97
C TYR A 238 10.92 38.11 -16.70
N THR A 239 10.28 36.96 -16.82
CA THR A 239 9.60 36.30 -15.66
C THR A 239 10.60 35.93 -14.56
N ALA A 240 11.80 35.47 -14.93
CA ALA A 240 12.87 35.17 -13.96
C ALA A 240 13.31 36.44 -13.19
N ILE A 241 13.40 37.59 -13.86
CA ILE A 241 13.74 38.88 -13.19
C ILE A 241 12.66 39.24 -12.16
N ILE A 242 11.36 39.07 -12.50
CA ILE A 242 10.27 39.33 -11.55
C ILE A 242 10.36 38.40 -10.37
N ASN A 243 10.60 37.11 -10.60
CA ASN A 243 10.72 36.10 -9.54
C ASN A 243 11.92 36.37 -8.61
N ILE A 244 13.05 36.84 -9.17
CA ILE A 244 14.18 37.29 -8.36
C ILE A 244 13.78 38.49 -7.50
N GLY A 245 12.99 39.42 -8.03
CA GLY A 245 12.41 40.51 -7.25
C GLY A 245 11.56 40.04 -6.07
N VAL A 246 10.72 39.03 -6.28
CA VAL A 246 9.92 38.38 -5.22
C VAL A 246 10.84 37.66 -4.21
N LEU A 247 11.91 37.00 -4.68
CA LEU A 247 12.94 36.41 -3.80
C LEU A 247 13.56 37.46 -2.88
N VAL A 248 14.01 38.58 -3.43
CA VAL A 248 14.58 39.68 -2.65
C VAL A 248 13.58 40.19 -1.60
N LEU A 249 12.32 40.38 -1.99
CA LEU A 249 11.26 40.78 -1.05
C LEU A 249 11.03 39.77 0.06
N SER A 250 11.20 38.48 -0.23
CA SER A 250 11.02 37.39 0.75
C SER A 250 12.04 37.42 1.88
N PHE A 251 13.19 38.04 1.71
CA PHE A 251 14.15 38.28 2.80
C PHE A 251 13.72 39.42 3.76
N TYR A 252 12.95 40.39 3.25
CA TYR A 252 12.58 41.60 4.04
C TYR A 252 11.15 41.54 4.56
N LYS A 253 10.23 40.93 3.81
CA LYS A 253 8.80 40.93 4.11
C LYS A 253 8.18 39.53 4.05
N ARG A 254 7.31 39.26 5.01
CA ARG A 254 6.58 37.99 5.13
C ARG A 254 5.20 38.09 4.45
N TRP A 255 5.21 38.09 3.12
CA TRP A 255 4.01 38.19 2.30
C TRP A 255 3.73 36.87 1.58
N ASN A 256 3.21 35.88 2.36
CA ASN A 256 2.91 34.55 1.83
C ASN A 256 2.00 34.61 0.59
N SER A 257 0.99 35.51 0.59
CA SER A 257 0.12 35.70 -0.57
C SER A 257 0.88 36.13 -1.84
N LEU A 258 1.90 36.99 -1.72
CA LEU A 258 2.73 37.40 -2.84
C LEU A 258 3.55 36.24 -3.41
N LEU A 259 4.19 35.46 -2.52
CA LEU A 259 4.98 34.30 -2.91
C LEU A 259 4.12 33.22 -3.59
N ILE A 260 2.95 32.92 -3.01
CA ILE A 260 2.00 31.93 -3.58
C ILE A 260 1.49 32.40 -4.94
N SER A 261 1.13 33.69 -5.10
CA SER A 261 0.64 34.21 -6.36
C SER A 261 1.75 34.19 -7.44
N ALA A 262 2.97 34.60 -7.11
CA ALA A 262 4.11 34.54 -8.03
C ALA A 262 4.41 33.08 -8.43
N PHE A 263 4.37 32.18 -7.48
CA PHE A 263 4.53 30.73 -7.71
C PHE A 263 3.48 30.20 -8.71
N LEU A 264 2.19 30.46 -8.45
CA LEU A 264 1.11 30.00 -9.31
C LEU A 264 1.23 30.60 -10.72
N PHE A 265 1.43 31.91 -10.83
CA PHE A 265 1.56 32.55 -12.14
C PHE A 265 2.74 32.02 -12.95
N THR A 266 3.89 31.78 -12.32
CA THR A 266 5.06 31.24 -13.00
C THR A 266 4.81 29.83 -13.52
N TRP A 267 4.23 28.95 -12.71
CA TRP A 267 3.96 27.57 -13.12
C TRP A 267 2.85 27.48 -14.17
N VAL A 268 1.81 28.34 -14.06
CA VAL A 268 0.76 28.43 -15.09
C VAL A 268 1.38 28.93 -16.41
N LEU A 269 2.26 29.93 -16.35
CA LEU A 269 2.97 30.43 -17.54
C LEU A 269 3.82 29.35 -18.20
N LEU A 270 4.63 28.64 -17.41
CA LEU A 270 5.46 27.56 -17.92
C LEU A 270 4.63 26.43 -18.54
N LEU A 271 3.53 26.05 -17.89
CA LEU A 271 2.62 25.04 -18.41
C LEU A 271 1.83 25.50 -19.65
N SER A 272 1.50 26.80 -19.75
CA SER A 272 0.82 27.34 -20.93
C SER A 272 1.70 27.37 -22.19
N THR A 273 2.99 27.31 -22.02
CA THR A 273 3.97 27.26 -23.12
C THR A 273 4.41 25.84 -23.46
N TRP A 274 3.77 24.83 -22.88
CA TRP A 274 4.14 23.40 -22.99
C TRP A 274 4.26 22.89 -24.43
N GLU A 275 3.32 23.29 -25.32
CA GLU A 275 3.33 22.87 -26.73
C GLU A 275 4.62 23.28 -27.48
N LEU A 276 5.27 24.34 -27.02
CA LEU A 276 6.54 24.80 -27.59
C LEU A 276 7.75 24.02 -27.05
N ALA A 277 7.57 23.27 -25.96
CA ALA A 277 8.65 22.53 -25.29
C ALA A 277 9.14 21.31 -26.10
N ASP A 278 8.32 20.77 -27.00
CA ASP A 278 8.72 19.66 -27.89
C ASP A 278 9.69 20.11 -29.01
N ASN A 279 9.86 21.43 -29.20
CA ASN A 279 10.78 21.95 -30.20
C ASN A 279 12.21 21.97 -29.64
N GLU A 280 13.11 21.25 -30.28
CA GLU A 280 14.53 21.16 -29.90
C GLU A 280 15.22 22.52 -29.73
N VAL A 281 14.79 23.55 -30.51
CA VAL A 281 15.33 24.89 -30.44
C VAL A 281 15.14 25.54 -29.05
N TYR A 282 14.07 25.21 -28.36
CA TYR A 282 13.73 25.79 -27.06
C TYR A 282 14.12 24.93 -25.87
N PHE A 283 14.63 23.72 -26.06
CA PHE A 283 15.02 22.80 -24.98
C PHE A 283 15.87 23.47 -23.90
N SER A 284 16.96 24.16 -24.30
CA SER A 284 17.87 24.81 -23.35
C SER A 284 17.19 25.95 -22.58
N ALA A 285 16.30 26.71 -23.24
CA ALA A 285 15.57 27.81 -22.62
C ALA A 285 14.58 27.28 -21.57
N PHE A 286 13.81 26.22 -21.89
CA PHE A 286 12.88 25.57 -20.95
C PHE A 286 13.61 24.96 -19.76
N LEU A 287 14.70 24.24 -20.00
CA LEU A 287 15.48 23.60 -18.93
C LEU A 287 16.10 24.64 -18.00
N THR A 288 16.68 25.71 -18.57
CA THR A 288 17.28 26.81 -17.81
C THR A 288 16.21 27.54 -16.98
N PHE A 289 15.08 27.89 -17.60
CA PHE A 289 14.02 28.60 -16.90
C PHE A 289 13.39 27.73 -15.81
N ASN A 290 13.18 26.43 -16.04
CA ASN A 290 12.72 25.47 -15.03
C ASN A 290 13.67 25.45 -13.82
N PHE A 291 14.99 25.42 -14.06
CA PHE A 291 16.01 25.46 -13.00
C PHE A 291 16.03 26.78 -12.23
N VAL A 292 15.96 27.91 -12.93
CA VAL A 292 15.93 29.26 -12.33
C VAL A 292 14.66 29.42 -11.49
N THR A 293 13.51 29.00 -11.99
CA THR A 293 12.22 29.04 -11.29
C THR A 293 12.29 28.20 -10.01
N PHE A 294 12.70 26.95 -10.13
CA PHE A 294 12.86 26.07 -8.97
C PHE A 294 13.77 26.69 -7.91
N THR A 295 14.96 27.15 -8.32
CA THR A 295 15.96 27.73 -7.40
C THR A 295 15.42 28.97 -6.71
N THR A 296 14.74 29.85 -7.45
CA THR A 296 14.19 31.11 -6.91
C THR A 296 13.13 30.82 -5.84
N PHE A 297 12.16 29.95 -6.11
CA PHE A 297 11.12 29.61 -5.12
C PHE A 297 11.65 28.75 -3.98
N TYR A 298 12.60 27.86 -4.24
CA TYR A 298 13.29 27.08 -3.23
C TYR A 298 14.03 27.97 -2.22
N LEU A 299 14.79 28.94 -2.72
CA LEU A 299 15.50 29.92 -1.89
C LEU A 299 14.54 30.88 -1.18
N SER A 300 13.45 31.32 -1.85
CA SER A 300 12.41 32.17 -1.23
C SER A 300 11.76 31.49 -0.04
N PHE A 301 11.41 30.20 -0.18
CA PHE A 301 10.86 29.40 0.89
C PHE A 301 11.85 29.25 2.06
N ILE A 302 13.10 28.91 1.76
CA ILE A 302 14.14 28.76 2.79
C ILE A 302 14.40 30.10 3.49
N ALA A 303 14.51 31.21 2.74
CA ALA A 303 14.75 32.53 3.30
C ALA A 303 13.68 32.95 4.30
N GLN A 304 12.40 32.75 3.97
CA GLN A 304 11.31 33.03 4.89
C GLN A 304 11.40 32.22 6.19
N LYS A 305 11.72 30.91 6.08
CA LYS A 305 11.77 30.02 7.24
C LYS A 305 13.00 30.20 8.11
N LEU A 306 14.10 30.63 7.54
CA LEU A 306 15.32 30.93 8.31
C LEU A 306 15.25 32.26 9.08
N HIS A 307 14.63 33.30 8.47
CA HIS A 307 14.66 34.64 9.02
C HIS A 307 13.41 35.02 9.80
N GLN A 308 12.27 34.43 9.50
CA GLN A 308 10.98 34.96 9.98
C GLN A 308 10.09 33.95 10.73
N GLU A 309 10.13 32.67 10.42
CA GLU A 309 9.34 31.63 11.10
C GLU A 309 10.02 30.27 11.11
N PRO A 310 10.35 29.75 12.30
CA PRO A 310 10.94 28.42 12.42
C PRO A 310 9.93 27.27 12.23
N GLU A 311 8.63 27.53 12.39
CA GLU A 311 7.59 26.48 12.30
C GLU A 311 7.04 26.37 10.87
N LEU A 312 6.85 25.13 10.43
CA LEU A 312 6.31 24.81 9.11
C LEU A 312 4.80 24.64 9.18
N SER A 313 4.05 25.38 8.36
CA SER A 313 2.65 25.11 8.11
C SER A 313 2.48 24.00 7.05
N THR A 314 1.29 23.42 6.97
CA THR A 314 0.97 22.43 5.92
C THR A 314 1.10 23.01 4.52
N VAL A 315 0.73 24.30 4.37
CA VAL A 315 0.86 25.02 3.08
C VAL A 315 2.32 25.18 2.68
N ASP A 316 3.20 25.46 3.62
CA ASP A 316 4.64 25.57 3.36
C ASP A 316 5.24 24.25 2.85
N VAL A 317 4.87 23.15 3.51
CA VAL A 317 5.30 21.82 3.09
C VAL A 317 4.77 21.49 1.70
N ALA A 318 3.49 21.80 1.43
CA ALA A 318 2.88 21.57 0.13
C ALA A 318 3.58 22.38 -0.98
N LEU A 319 3.83 23.68 -0.77
CA LEU A 319 4.53 24.53 -1.75
C LEU A 319 5.95 24.03 -2.02
N PHE A 320 6.69 23.66 -0.98
CA PHE A 320 8.03 23.12 -1.14
C PHE A 320 8.03 21.81 -1.95
N LEU A 321 7.12 20.89 -1.64
CA LEU A 321 7.00 19.61 -2.37
C LEU A 321 6.55 19.82 -3.81
N ILE A 322 5.52 20.66 -4.03
CA ILE A 322 5.03 20.96 -5.38
C ILE A 322 6.15 21.57 -6.21
N ASN A 323 6.90 22.55 -5.67
CA ASN A 323 8.05 23.14 -6.38
C ASN A 323 9.08 22.09 -6.80
N SER A 324 9.46 21.21 -5.85
CA SER A 324 10.48 20.18 -6.12
C SER A 324 9.98 19.10 -7.11
N LEU A 325 8.72 18.69 -6.97
CA LEU A 325 8.13 17.66 -7.84
C LEU A 325 7.85 18.19 -9.25
N THR A 326 7.38 19.44 -9.38
CA THR A 326 7.11 20.04 -10.70
C THR A 326 8.41 20.29 -11.44
N PHE A 327 9.43 20.85 -10.75
CA PHE A 327 10.77 20.99 -11.31
C PHE A 327 11.31 19.67 -11.84
N TYR A 328 11.22 18.64 -11.01
CA TYR A 328 11.70 17.31 -11.36
C TYR A 328 10.91 16.70 -12.52
N GLY A 329 9.57 16.72 -12.44
CA GLY A 329 8.69 16.12 -13.46
C GLY A 329 8.90 16.75 -14.84
N LEU A 330 8.91 18.10 -14.91
CA LEU A 330 9.18 18.83 -16.15
C LEU A 330 10.60 18.60 -16.66
N GLY A 331 11.60 18.68 -15.78
CA GLY A 331 13.00 18.48 -16.16
C GLY A 331 13.26 17.07 -16.67
N ALA A 332 12.72 16.06 -15.99
CA ALA A 332 12.84 14.67 -16.40
C ALA A 332 12.17 14.41 -17.75
N TRP A 333 10.97 14.98 -17.97
CA TRP A 333 10.27 14.88 -19.23
C TRP A 333 11.05 15.55 -20.37
N LEU A 334 11.52 16.79 -20.19
CA LEU A 334 12.34 17.53 -21.18
C LEU A 334 13.60 16.74 -21.57
N ILE A 335 14.31 16.21 -20.58
CA ILE A 335 15.53 15.43 -20.78
C ILE A 335 15.24 14.13 -21.51
N ASN A 336 14.16 13.42 -21.12
CA ASN A 336 13.78 12.18 -21.78
C ASN A 336 13.38 12.38 -23.23
N ASN A 337 12.62 13.45 -23.53
CA ASN A 337 12.21 13.77 -24.90
C ASN A 337 13.37 14.18 -25.79
N HIS A 338 14.37 14.88 -25.22
CA HIS A 338 15.52 15.34 -26.00
C HIS A 338 16.57 14.25 -26.25
N TYR A 339 16.92 13.47 -25.22
CA TYR A 339 17.98 12.45 -25.31
C TYR A 339 17.51 11.04 -25.58
N HIS A 340 16.21 10.74 -25.33
CA HIS A 340 15.60 9.39 -25.45
C HIS A 340 16.38 8.30 -24.69
N ASP A 341 17.10 8.67 -23.63
CA ASP A 341 17.92 7.79 -22.80
C ASP A 341 17.70 8.05 -21.32
N ASN A 342 17.30 7.00 -20.60
CA ASN A 342 17.05 7.03 -19.16
C ASN A 342 18.29 7.41 -18.35
N THR A 343 19.49 7.23 -18.87
CA THR A 343 20.76 7.56 -18.17
C THR A 343 20.83 9.04 -17.83
N TRP A 344 20.41 9.93 -18.75
CA TRP A 344 20.39 11.37 -18.50
C TRP A 344 19.33 11.77 -17.47
N VAL A 345 18.16 11.09 -17.50
CA VAL A 345 17.10 11.30 -16.50
C VAL A 345 17.58 10.82 -15.13
N ALA A 346 18.25 9.68 -15.05
CA ALA A 346 18.82 9.18 -13.80
C ALA A 346 19.90 10.11 -13.24
N LEU A 347 20.77 10.66 -14.10
CA LEU A 347 21.78 11.65 -13.72
C LEU A 347 21.11 12.92 -13.18
N PHE A 348 20.08 13.44 -13.85
CA PHE A 348 19.31 14.58 -13.39
C PHE A 348 18.65 14.32 -12.03
N THR A 349 18.07 13.14 -11.84
CA THR A 349 17.47 12.72 -10.57
C THR A 349 18.51 12.64 -9.46
N LEU A 350 19.68 12.09 -9.75
CA LEU A 350 20.81 12.04 -8.81
C LEU A 350 21.30 13.44 -8.44
N CYS A 351 21.45 14.35 -9.41
CA CYS A 351 21.83 15.74 -9.16
C CYS A 351 20.80 16.44 -8.25
N ASN A 352 19.50 16.18 -8.47
CA ASN A 352 18.43 16.71 -7.62
C ASN A 352 18.50 16.15 -6.18
N ALA A 353 18.75 14.85 -6.02
CA ALA A 353 19.00 14.23 -4.72
C ALA A 353 20.20 14.86 -3.99
N LEU A 354 21.32 15.04 -4.70
CA LEU A 354 22.54 15.65 -4.17
C LEU A 354 22.35 17.14 -3.79
N LEU A 355 21.55 17.89 -4.55
CA LEU A 355 21.20 19.26 -4.23
C LEU A 355 20.47 19.34 -2.89
N HIS A 356 19.41 18.56 -2.71
CA HIS A 356 18.64 18.52 -1.46
C HIS A 356 19.50 18.00 -0.30
N PHE A 357 20.35 16.99 -0.55
CA PHE A 357 21.28 16.47 0.45
C PHE A 357 22.31 17.53 0.88
N GLY A 358 22.85 18.28 -0.07
CA GLY A 358 23.78 19.39 0.22
C GLY A 358 23.15 20.47 1.10
N VAL A 359 21.88 20.84 0.84
CA VAL A 359 21.13 21.78 1.67
C VAL A 359 20.84 21.19 3.07
N ALA A 360 20.47 19.91 3.16
CA ALA A 360 20.27 19.24 4.44
C ALA A 360 21.56 19.18 5.27
N ALA A 361 22.69 18.86 4.63
CA ALA A 361 24.02 18.88 5.24
C ALA A 361 24.40 20.28 5.72
N TYR A 362 24.17 21.31 4.90
CA TYR A 362 24.38 22.70 5.30
C TYR A 362 23.57 23.09 6.54
N PHE A 363 22.27 22.72 6.60
CA PHE A 363 21.43 22.96 7.77
C PHE A 363 21.91 22.23 9.01
N HIS A 364 22.47 21.04 8.84
CA HIS A 364 23.04 20.27 9.94
C HIS A 364 24.31 20.93 10.48
N LEU A 365 25.23 21.30 9.59
CA LEU A 365 26.50 21.94 9.94
C LEU A 365 26.30 23.34 10.59
N LYS A 366 25.38 24.14 10.07
CA LYS A 366 25.05 25.47 10.61
C LYS A 366 24.12 25.42 11.81
N LYS A 367 23.73 24.22 12.29
CA LYS A 367 22.85 24.02 13.46
C LYS A 367 21.56 24.84 13.39
N VAL A 368 20.95 24.91 12.20
CA VAL A 368 19.67 25.62 11.99
C VAL A 368 18.64 25.14 13.02
N PRO A 369 17.89 26.05 13.71
CA PRO A 369 17.00 25.67 14.81
C PRO A 369 15.83 24.79 14.39
N SER A 370 15.28 24.98 13.16
CA SER A 370 14.10 24.24 12.68
C SER A 370 14.43 22.79 12.36
N THR A 371 14.03 21.89 13.26
CA THR A 371 14.17 20.44 13.05
C THR A 371 13.25 19.93 11.93
N GLN A 372 12.05 20.51 11.80
CA GLN A 372 11.08 20.15 10.76
C GLN A 372 11.61 20.46 9.37
N LEU A 373 12.21 21.65 9.17
CA LEU A 373 12.80 22.04 7.89
C LEU A 373 13.96 21.11 7.48
N LYS A 374 14.83 20.75 8.42
CA LYS A 374 15.91 19.78 8.17
C LYS A 374 15.35 18.44 7.69
N TYR A 375 14.32 17.95 8.35
CA TYR A 375 13.71 16.67 7.96
C TYR A 375 12.98 16.72 6.64
N LEU A 376 12.29 17.84 6.32
CA LEU A 376 11.64 18.01 5.03
C LEU A 376 12.64 17.90 3.88
N VAL A 377 13.74 18.66 3.96
CA VAL A 377 14.79 18.64 2.93
C VAL A 377 15.50 17.29 2.84
N LEU A 378 15.78 16.65 3.99
CA LEU A 378 16.42 15.34 4.03
C LEU A 378 15.51 14.24 3.45
N VAL A 379 14.21 14.26 3.77
CA VAL A 379 13.24 13.32 3.20
C VAL A 379 13.17 13.48 1.69
N SER A 380 13.16 14.73 1.18
CA SER A 380 13.18 15.00 -0.26
C SER A 380 14.45 14.45 -0.92
N ALA A 381 15.62 14.65 -0.30
CA ALA A 381 16.89 14.09 -0.80
C ALA A 381 16.85 12.57 -0.91
N LEU A 382 16.37 11.89 0.14
CA LEU A 382 16.24 10.43 0.15
C LEU A 382 15.20 9.93 -0.86
N SER A 383 14.06 10.64 -1.00
CA SER A 383 13.04 10.28 -1.99
C SER A 383 13.58 10.35 -3.42
N PHE A 384 14.34 11.40 -3.77
CA PHE A 384 14.98 11.48 -5.10
C PHE A 384 16.09 10.44 -5.27
N ALA A 385 16.86 10.12 -4.23
CA ALA A 385 17.84 9.04 -4.29
C ALA A 385 17.19 7.69 -4.55
N THR A 386 16.08 7.40 -3.87
CA THR A 386 15.27 6.19 -4.09
C THR A 386 14.70 6.11 -5.51
N LEU A 387 14.33 7.26 -6.12
CA LEU A 387 13.80 7.32 -7.48
C LEU A 387 14.85 7.07 -8.57
N VAL A 388 16.16 7.32 -8.31
CA VAL A 388 17.23 6.98 -9.28
C VAL A 388 17.19 5.51 -9.66
N ILE A 389 16.84 4.64 -8.70
CA ILE A 389 16.88 3.18 -8.85
C ILE A 389 15.95 2.69 -9.98
N PRO A 390 14.62 2.99 -9.98
CA PRO A 390 13.72 2.49 -11.03
C PRO A 390 13.92 3.19 -12.38
N ILE A 391 14.60 4.33 -12.42
CA ILE A 391 14.91 5.04 -13.66
C ILE A 391 16.09 4.38 -14.36
N GLN A 392 17.15 4.09 -13.60
CA GLN A 392 18.39 3.54 -14.16
C GLN A 392 18.31 2.02 -14.35
N PHE A 393 17.67 1.32 -13.43
CA PHE A 393 17.65 -0.13 -13.41
C PHE A 393 16.30 -0.67 -13.90
N LYS A 394 16.33 -1.86 -14.54
CA LYS A 394 15.12 -2.54 -15.04
C LYS A 394 14.95 -3.89 -14.33
N GLY A 395 13.70 -4.33 -14.25
CA GLY A 395 13.36 -5.64 -13.69
C GLY A 395 13.75 -5.79 -12.23
N SER A 396 14.19 -6.96 -11.85
CA SER A 396 14.43 -7.38 -10.46
C SER A 396 15.57 -6.64 -9.71
N TRP A 397 16.40 -5.86 -10.42
CA TRP A 397 17.37 -4.96 -9.78
C TRP A 397 16.72 -3.89 -8.92
N ILE A 398 15.53 -3.42 -9.30
CA ILE A 398 14.76 -2.43 -8.52
C ILE A 398 14.42 -3.00 -7.15
N THR A 399 13.91 -4.23 -7.12
CA THR A 399 13.58 -4.94 -5.87
C THR A 399 14.80 -5.11 -4.97
N LEU A 400 15.95 -5.45 -5.55
CA LEU A 400 17.21 -5.62 -4.81
C LEU A 400 17.64 -4.32 -4.13
N PHE A 401 17.76 -3.23 -4.89
CA PHE A 401 18.25 -1.96 -4.34
C PHE A 401 17.29 -1.35 -3.32
N TRP A 402 15.99 -1.38 -3.58
CA TRP A 402 15.00 -0.88 -2.61
C TRP A 402 14.96 -1.72 -1.33
N SER A 403 15.12 -3.04 -1.41
CA SER A 403 15.18 -3.88 -0.21
C SER A 403 16.45 -3.64 0.63
N ALA A 404 17.59 -3.42 -0.03
CA ALA A 404 18.84 -3.06 0.63
C ALA A 404 18.76 -1.66 1.27
N GLU A 405 18.19 -0.68 0.57
CA GLU A 405 17.96 0.68 1.07
C GLU A 405 17.02 0.67 2.28
N ALA A 406 15.88 -0.03 2.20
CA ALA A 406 14.96 -0.18 3.31
C ALA A 406 15.65 -0.78 4.56
N ALA A 407 16.42 -1.84 4.38
CA ALA A 407 17.14 -2.49 5.47
C ALA A 407 18.21 -1.57 6.09
N LEU A 408 18.94 -0.82 5.27
CA LEU A 408 19.95 0.14 5.73
C LEU A 408 19.30 1.30 6.51
N LEU A 409 18.25 1.92 5.96
CA LEU A 409 17.54 3.01 6.61
C LEU A 409 16.91 2.57 7.93
N PHE A 410 16.33 1.36 7.96
CA PHE A 410 15.77 0.77 9.17
C PHE A 410 16.85 0.54 10.24
N TRP A 411 17.98 -0.05 9.85
CA TRP A 411 19.10 -0.27 10.74
C TRP A 411 19.64 1.03 11.32
N LEU A 412 19.88 2.05 10.49
CA LEU A 412 20.32 3.38 10.94
C LEU A 412 19.27 4.03 11.85
N GLY A 413 17.99 3.96 11.49
CA GLY A 413 16.88 4.51 12.27
C GLY A 413 16.83 3.94 13.68
N ARG A 414 16.95 2.61 13.80
CA ARG A 414 16.89 1.91 15.08
C ARG A 414 18.18 2.07 15.90
N THR A 415 19.34 1.93 15.29
CA THR A 415 20.63 1.97 16.03
C THR A 415 21.03 3.37 16.44
N LYS A 416 20.66 4.39 15.66
CA LYS A 416 20.95 5.82 15.95
C LYS A 416 19.77 6.57 16.56
N ALA A 417 18.66 5.89 16.86
CA ALA A 417 17.42 6.47 17.39
C ALA A 417 16.85 7.62 16.53
N LEU A 418 16.98 7.52 15.19
CA LEU A 418 16.54 8.50 14.22
C LEU A 418 15.19 8.09 13.62
N ALA A 419 14.08 8.47 14.24
CA ALA A 419 12.73 8.07 13.87
C ALA A 419 12.36 8.37 12.40
N VAL A 420 12.97 9.38 11.77
CA VAL A 420 12.72 9.75 10.38
C VAL A 420 13.22 8.66 9.44
N TYR A 421 14.44 8.17 9.62
CA TYR A 421 14.98 7.07 8.81
C TYR A 421 14.16 5.79 8.93
N GLU A 422 13.70 5.48 10.14
CA GLU A 422 12.82 4.34 10.38
C GLU A 422 11.49 4.47 9.64
N ARG A 423 10.85 5.66 9.65
CA ARG A 423 9.58 5.88 8.92
C ARG A 423 9.77 5.79 7.40
N ILE A 424 10.84 6.37 6.86
CA ILE A 424 11.15 6.30 5.43
C ILE A 424 11.39 4.85 5.01
N SER A 425 12.08 4.05 5.84
CA SER A 425 12.36 2.66 5.54
C SER A 425 11.10 1.82 5.31
N TYR A 426 10.00 2.13 6.01
CA TYR A 426 8.71 1.46 5.77
C TYR A 426 8.13 1.79 4.39
N GLY A 427 8.22 3.06 3.96
CA GLY A 427 7.80 3.46 2.63
C GLY A 427 8.61 2.76 1.53
N VAL A 428 9.94 2.74 1.67
CA VAL A 428 10.83 2.05 0.71
C VAL A 428 10.60 0.53 0.72
N LEU A 429 10.30 -0.06 1.89
CA LEU A 429 9.96 -1.48 1.98
C LEU A 429 8.64 -1.81 1.27
N VAL A 430 7.64 -0.93 1.33
CA VAL A 430 6.38 -1.10 0.57
C VAL A 430 6.67 -1.04 -0.93
N LEU A 431 7.53 -0.12 -1.39
CA LEU A 431 7.96 -0.04 -2.79
C LEU A 431 8.70 -1.32 -3.22
N ALA A 432 9.63 -1.81 -2.39
CA ALA A 432 10.37 -3.06 -2.63
C ALA A 432 9.41 -4.27 -2.71
N THR A 433 8.40 -4.32 -1.83
CA THR A 433 7.38 -5.37 -1.85
C THR A 433 6.55 -5.30 -3.14
N GLY A 434 6.10 -4.10 -3.53
CA GLY A 434 5.37 -3.88 -4.78
C GLY A 434 6.19 -4.30 -6.01
N SER A 435 7.48 -3.92 -6.04
CA SER A 435 8.40 -4.34 -7.11
C SER A 435 8.57 -5.86 -7.16
N LEU A 436 8.73 -6.52 -6.01
CA LEU A 436 8.82 -7.99 -5.94
C LEU A 436 7.56 -8.67 -6.48
N LEU A 437 6.37 -8.16 -6.14
CA LEU A 437 5.10 -8.70 -6.65
C LEU A 437 4.98 -8.52 -8.17
N ILE A 438 5.43 -7.39 -8.70
CA ILE A 438 5.46 -7.13 -10.14
C ILE A 438 6.47 -8.09 -10.83
N ASP A 439 7.64 -8.31 -10.23
CA ASP A 439 8.65 -9.25 -10.73
C ASP A 439 8.08 -10.68 -10.78
N TRP A 440 7.37 -11.09 -9.74
CA TRP A 440 6.72 -12.39 -9.71
C TRP A 440 5.61 -12.52 -10.76
N TYR A 441 4.81 -11.48 -10.94
CA TYR A 441 3.74 -11.46 -11.95
C TYR A 441 4.33 -11.54 -13.38
N LYS A 442 5.31 -10.70 -13.69
CA LYS A 442 5.99 -10.69 -15.01
C LYS A 442 6.81 -11.95 -15.28
N GLY A 443 7.34 -12.55 -14.22
CA GLY A 443 8.09 -13.79 -14.31
C GLY A 443 7.24 -15.06 -14.31
N SER A 444 5.91 -14.94 -14.33
CA SER A 444 5.02 -16.10 -14.50
C SER A 444 5.04 -16.52 -15.95
N TYR A 445 5.54 -17.73 -16.18
CA TYR A 445 5.59 -18.31 -17.52
C TYR A 445 4.32 -19.11 -17.81
N ASN A 446 3.82 -18.98 -19.04
CA ASN A 446 2.84 -19.93 -19.55
C ASN A 446 3.62 -21.02 -20.31
N ILE A 447 3.70 -22.22 -19.73
CA ILE A 447 4.48 -23.33 -20.28
C ILE A 447 4.06 -23.69 -21.72
N TYR A 448 2.80 -23.49 -22.07
CA TYR A 448 2.28 -23.76 -23.42
C TYR A 448 2.77 -22.75 -24.48
N LEU A 449 3.36 -21.62 -24.05
CA LEU A 449 3.90 -20.58 -24.93
C LEU A 449 5.42 -20.53 -24.92
N LEU A 450 6.09 -21.37 -24.09
CA LEU A 450 7.54 -21.40 -24.00
C LEU A 450 8.13 -22.28 -25.11
N SER A 451 9.27 -21.85 -25.63
CA SER A 451 10.15 -22.63 -26.51
C SER A 451 11.35 -23.17 -25.73
N THR A 452 12.08 -24.10 -26.30
CA THR A 452 13.34 -24.63 -25.73
C THR A 452 14.42 -23.54 -25.57
N ALA A 453 14.30 -22.41 -26.32
CA ALA A 453 15.18 -21.26 -26.23
C ALA A 453 14.94 -20.44 -24.95
N ASP A 454 13.77 -20.55 -24.32
CA ASP A 454 13.37 -19.82 -23.12
C ASP A 454 13.82 -20.52 -21.81
N TYR A 455 14.80 -21.42 -21.90
CA TYR A 455 15.29 -22.17 -20.75
C TYR A 455 15.85 -21.25 -19.65
N VAL A 456 15.27 -21.35 -18.45
CA VAL A 456 15.71 -20.63 -17.24
C VAL A 456 16.36 -21.61 -16.27
N THR A 457 17.55 -21.30 -15.79
CA THR A 457 18.24 -22.14 -14.81
C THR A 457 17.53 -22.09 -13.46
N PRO A 458 16.94 -23.21 -12.98
CA PRO A 458 16.31 -23.23 -11.66
C PRO A 458 17.32 -22.92 -10.55
N PHE A 459 16.89 -22.21 -9.49
CA PHE A 459 17.67 -21.76 -8.33
C PHE A 459 18.88 -20.85 -8.62
N ALA A 460 19.17 -20.56 -9.90
CA ALA A 460 20.27 -19.70 -10.32
C ALA A 460 19.82 -18.56 -11.25
N ASN A 461 18.52 -18.23 -11.24
CA ASN A 461 17.97 -17.10 -11.99
C ASN A 461 17.90 -15.83 -11.14
N SER A 462 17.85 -14.67 -11.80
CA SER A 462 17.85 -13.37 -11.16
C SER A 462 16.64 -13.15 -10.26
N LEU A 463 15.47 -13.68 -10.60
CA LEU A 463 14.26 -13.56 -9.82
C LEU A 463 14.34 -14.32 -8.49
N PHE A 464 14.92 -15.52 -8.50
CA PHE A 464 15.17 -16.29 -7.29
C PHE A 464 16.14 -15.58 -6.36
N VAL A 465 17.28 -15.14 -6.88
CA VAL A 465 18.33 -14.47 -6.07
C VAL A 465 17.78 -13.19 -5.45
N ASN A 466 17.08 -12.38 -6.21
CA ASN A 466 16.54 -11.12 -5.71
C ASN A 466 15.41 -11.31 -4.69
N ALA A 467 14.53 -12.30 -4.89
CA ALA A 467 13.51 -12.63 -3.91
C ALA A 467 14.12 -13.19 -2.61
N LEU A 468 15.19 -13.96 -2.70
CA LEU A 468 15.93 -14.46 -1.54
C LEU A 468 16.62 -13.31 -0.79
N LEU A 469 17.22 -12.34 -1.50
CA LEU A 469 17.85 -11.17 -0.90
C LEU A 469 16.80 -10.25 -0.25
N TYR A 470 15.61 -10.10 -0.85
CA TYR A 470 14.49 -9.42 -0.21
C TYR A 470 14.05 -10.13 1.09
N ALA A 471 13.93 -11.46 1.07
CA ALA A 471 13.61 -12.23 2.26
C ALA A 471 14.69 -12.09 3.36
N ALA A 472 15.97 -12.04 2.97
CA ALA A 472 17.08 -11.78 3.88
C ALA A 472 17.02 -10.36 4.47
N ALA A 473 16.73 -9.33 3.65
CA ALA A 473 16.60 -7.94 4.10
C ALA A 473 15.46 -7.79 5.11
N THR A 474 14.27 -8.34 4.81
CA THR A 474 13.11 -8.30 5.71
C THR A 474 13.33 -9.11 7.00
N SER A 475 14.02 -10.25 6.92
CA SER A 475 14.44 -11.04 8.09
C SER A 475 15.43 -10.27 8.97
N PHE A 476 16.39 -9.57 8.36
CA PHE A 476 17.32 -8.69 9.07
C PHE A 476 16.58 -7.55 9.78
N MET A 477 15.64 -6.90 9.10
CA MET A 477 14.80 -5.86 9.71
C MET A 477 14.00 -6.42 10.90
N ALA A 478 13.40 -7.61 10.76
CA ALA A 478 12.68 -8.28 11.83
C ALA A 478 13.59 -8.61 13.04
N TYR A 479 14.81 -9.06 12.78
CA TYR A 479 15.82 -9.33 13.82
C TYR A 479 16.21 -8.04 14.56
N ILE A 480 16.51 -6.95 13.85
CA ILE A 480 16.84 -5.65 14.47
C ILE A 480 15.65 -5.12 15.27
N HIS A 481 14.42 -5.26 14.74
CA HIS A 481 13.21 -4.84 15.45
C HIS A 481 13.02 -5.54 16.79
N GLN A 482 13.33 -6.83 16.87
CA GLN A 482 13.25 -7.60 18.10
C GLN A 482 14.40 -7.27 19.08
N LYS A 483 15.61 -7.04 18.57
CA LYS A 483 16.80 -6.77 19.37
C LYS A 483 16.81 -5.37 19.96
N VAL A 484 16.42 -4.37 19.18
CA VAL A 484 16.36 -2.96 19.60
C VAL A 484 14.89 -2.60 19.86
N LYS A 485 14.45 -2.78 21.10
CA LYS A 485 13.06 -2.48 21.51
C LYS A 485 12.76 -0.99 21.29
N GLY A 486 11.97 -0.66 20.31
CA GLY A 486 11.36 0.64 20.13
C GLY A 486 9.91 0.57 20.60
N GLY A 487 9.59 1.30 21.66
CA GLY A 487 8.21 1.38 22.17
C GLY A 487 7.39 2.34 21.33
N GLY A 488 6.71 1.88 20.32
CA GLY A 488 5.72 2.65 19.56
C GLY A 488 4.37 1.93 19.57
N GLU A 489 3.29 2.70 19.45
CA GLU A 489 1.91 2.20 19.40
C GLU A 489 1.71 1.13 18.30
N TYR A 490 2.52 1.19 17.23
CA TYR A 490 2.45 0.29 16.07
C TYR A 490 3.47 -0.86 16.09
N ALA A 491 4.19 -1.09 17.19
CA ALA A 491 5.26 -2.09 17.26
C ALA A 491 4.77 -3.51 16.89
N ASN A 492 3.57 -3.89 17.32
CA ASN A 492 3.00 -5.20 17.02
C ASN A 492 2.65 -5.34 15.53
N SER A 493 2.08 -4.29 14.91
CA SER A 493 1.73 -4.29 13.47
C SER A 493 2.99 -4.35 12.59
N ILE A 494 4.04 -3.63 12.97
CA ILE A 494 5.34 -3.68 12.29
C ILE A 494 5.95 -5.08 12.41
N THR A 495 5.92 -5.68 13.60
CA THR A 495 6.40 -7.06 13.80
C THR A 495 5.65 -8.04 12.91
N LEU A 496 4.33 -7.92 12.85
CA LEU A 496 3.49 -8.77 12.00
C LEU A 496 3.82 -8.59 10.52
N PHE A 497 3.92 -7.34 10.05
CA PHE A 497 4.24 -7.03 8.66
C PHE A 497 5.63 -7.56 8.26
N LEU A 498 6.66 -7.34 9.05
CA LEU A 498 8.01 -7.84 8.78
C LEU A 498 8.07 -9.37 8.77
N ASN A 499 7.36 -10.04 9.69
CA ASN A 499 7.30 -11.50 9.72
C ASN A 499 6.55 -12.05 8.50
N ILE A 500 5.41 -11.47 8.12
CA ILE A 500 4.67 -11.89 6.93
C ILE A 500 5.51 -11.66 5.67
N SER A 501 6.15 -10.50 5.53
CA SER A 501 7.02 -10.20 4.38
C SER A 501 8.20 -11.15 4.29
N SER A 502 8.87 -11.45 5.41
CA SER A 502 10.02 -12.35 5.46
C SER A 502 9.63 -13.81 5.15
N VAL A 503 8.67 -14.35 5.91
CA VAL A 503 8.27 -15.76 5.78
C VAL A 503 7.49 -16.00 4.50
N GLY A 504 6.60 -15.07 4.14
CA GLY A 504 5.80 -15.13 2.92
C GLY A 504 6.64 -15.06 1.66
N SER A 505 7.64 -14.15 1.62
CA SER A 505 8.56 -14.08 0.49
C SER A 505 9.43 -15.32 0.39
N LEU A 506 9.96 -15.82 1.51
CA LEU A 506 10.74 -17.07 1.54
C LEU A 506 9.90 -18.26 1.04
N PHE A 507 8.67 -18.39 1.53
CA PHE A 507 7.74 -19.44 1.08
C PHE A 507 7.52 -19.37 -0.42
N TYR A 508 7.11 -18.20 -0.93
CA TYR A 508 6.74 -18.06 -2.34
C TYR A 508 7.94 -18.15 -3.28
N THR A 509 9.13 -17.72 -2.84
CA THR A 509 10.37 -17.86 -3.62
C THR A 509 10.66 -19.32 -3.94
N PHE A 510 10.67 -20.20 -2.95
CA PHE A 510 10.90 -21.63 -3.19
C PHE A 510 9.72 -22.31 -3.87
N PHE A 511 8.48 -21.91 -3.57
CA PHE A 511 7.28 -22.40 -4.26
C PHE A 511 7.37 -22.15 -5.75
N ARG A 512 7.76 -20.95 -6.15
CA ARG A 512 7.93 -20.57 -7.53
C ARG A 512 9.10 -21.30 -8.19
N GLU A 513 10.20 -21.50 -7.50
CA GLU A 513 11.35 -22.24 -8.04
C GLU A 513 11.04 -23.72 -8.31
N ILE A 514 10.19 -24.33 -7.50
CA ILE A 514 9.68 -25.68 -7.80
C ILE A 514 8.86 -25.67 -9.09
N ILE A 515 8.05 -24.63 -9.33
CA ILE A 515 7.33 -24.48 -10.60
C ILE A 515 8.34 -24.38 -11.76
N VAL A 516 9.31 -23.48 -11.64
CA VAL A 516 10.36 -23.28 -12.67
C VAL A 516 11.12 -24.59 -12.92
N LEU A 517 11.53 -25.28 -11.86
CA LEU A 517 12.24 -26.57 -11.97
C LEU A 517 11.41 -27.60 -12.74
N CYS A 518 10.12 -27.75 -12.38
CA CYS A 518 9.24 -28.70 -13.05
C CYS A 518 8.98 -28.29 -14.49
N ASP A 519 8.68 -27.01 -14.75
CA ASP A 519 8.39 -26.52 -16.09
C ASP A 519 9.63 -26.65 -17.02
N MET A 520 10.83 -26.32 -16.54
CA MET A 520 12.06 -26.50 -17.30
C MET A 520 12.38 -27.99 -17.55
N ARG A 521 12.01 -28.88 -16.62
CA ARG A 521 12.12 -30.34 -16.84
C ARG A 521 11.09 -30.84 -17.85
N ILE A 522 9.86 -30.30 -17.81
CA ILE A 522 8.83 -30.61 -18.80
C ILE A 522 9.30 -30.22 -20.22
N LEU A 523 9.88 -29.03 -20.38
CA LEU A 523 10.43 -28.58 -21.68
C LEU A 523 11.54 -29.49 -22.24
N GLN A 524 12.30 -30.14 -21.35
CA GLN A 524 13.37 -31.09 -21.74
C GLN A 524 12.84 -32.50 -22.07
N TYR A 525 11.56 -32.77 -21.74
CA TYR A 525 10.98 -34.09 -21.99
C TYR A 525 10.65 -34.25 -23.48
N PRO A 526 11.09 -35.35 -24.13
CA PRO A 526 10.86 -35.55 -25.54
C PRO A 526 9.37 -35.49 -25.90
N ASN A 527 9.02 -34.72 -26.92
CA ASN A 527 7.64 -34.56 -27.42
C ASN A 527 6.60 -34.04 -26.40
N ALA A 528 7.02 -33.45 -25.26
CA ALA A 528 6.07 -32.95 -24.28
C ALA A 528 5.23 -31.80 -24.84
N LEU A 529 5.81 -30.90 -25.63
CA LEU A 529 5.11 -29.75 -26.21
C LEU A 529 4.12 -30.16 -27.32
N ASP A 530 4.37 -31.28 -28.00
CA ASP A 530 3.52 -31.78 -29.09
C ASP A 530 2.40 -32.71 -28.58
N ASN A 531 2.48 -33.17 -27.32
CA ASN A 531 1.53 -34.10 -26.73
C ASN A 531 0.79 -33.48 -25.53
N ALA A 532 -0.43 -33.01 -25.77
CA ALA A 532 -1.25 -32.37 -24.76
C ALA A 532 -1.55 -33.27 -23.52
N MET A 533 -1.69 -34.58 -23.74
CA MET A 533 -1.93 -35.54 -22.66
C MET A 533 -0.70 -35.69 -21.75
N LEU A 534 0.49 -35.78 -22.35
CA LEU A 534 1.74 -35.85 -21.59
C LEU A 534 1.98 -34.57 -20.80
N MET A 535 1.68 -33.42 -21.39
CA MET A 535 1.79 -32.11 -20.72
C MET A 535 0.87 -32.00 -19.50
N GLU A 536 -0.35 -32.53 -19.63
CA GLU A 536 -1.31 -32.58 -18.52
C GLU A 536 -0.83 -33.50 -17.39
N ASP A 537 -0.31 -34.69 -17.70
CA ASP A 537 0.22 -35.66 -16.73
C ASP A 537 1.43 -35.07 -15.95
N LEU A 538 2.34 -34.40 -16.67
CA LEU A 538 3.49 -33.73 -16.06
C LEU A 538 3.08 -32.53 -15.20
N SER A 539 2.04 -31.80 -15.61
CA SER A 539 1.47 -30.70 -14.82
C SER A 539 0.80 -31.21 -13.55
N LEU A 540 0.10 -32.34 -13.60
CA LEU A 540 -0.48 -32.98 -12.41
C LEU A 540 0.63 -33.39 -11.42
N PHE A 541 1.71 -33.99 -11.90
CA PHE A 541 2.87 -34.34 -11.08
C PHE A 541 3.52 -33.12 -10.42
N LYS A 542 3.65 -32.00 -11.15
CA LYS A 542 4.08 -30.70 -10.61
C LYS A 542 3.21 -30.25 -9.45
N ASN A 543 1.88 -30.30 -9.61
CA ASN A 543 0.93 -29.86 -8.58
C ASN A 543 1.06 -30.69 -7.29
N ILE A 544 1.38 -31.97 -7.41
CA ILE A 544 1.66 -32.83 -6.25
C ILE A 544 2.94 -32.38 -5.52
N TRP A 545 4.01 -32.06 -6.25
CA TRP A 545 5.24 -31.51 -5.64
C TRP A 545 5.00 -30.20 -4.90
N LEU A 546 4.17 -29.31 -5.46
CA LEU A 546 3.81 -28.05 -4.82
C LEU A 546 3.02 -28.28 -3.52
N LEU A 547 2.09 -29.24 -3.52
CA LEU A 547 1.34 -29.60 -2.33
C LEU A 547 2.27 -30.18 -1.24
N ILE A 548 3.19 -31.08 -1.60
CA ILE A 548 4.20 -31.64 -0.69
C ILE A 548 5.04 -30.53 -0.07
N TYR A 549 5.51 -29.60 -0.90
CA TYR A 549 6.27 -28.44 -0.43
C TYR A 549 5.46 -27.61 0.59
N CYS A 550 4.19 -27.31 0.32
CA CYS A 550 3.33 -26.56 1.24
C CYS A 550 3.22 -27.27 2.61
N LEU A 551 3.03 -28.59 2.61
CA LEU A 551 2.93 -29.40 3.82
C LEU A 551 4.26 -29.36 4.63
N LEU A 552 5.37 -29.55 3.94
CA LEU A 552 6.71 -29.55 4.57
C LEU A 552 7.08 -28.15 5.12
N PHE A 553 6.84 -27.10 4.33
CA PHE A 553 7.15 -25.73 4.77
C PHE A 553 6.30 -25.33 5.98
N ALA A 554 4.98 -25.57 5.94
CA ALA A 554 4.08 -25.24 7.05
C ALA A 554 4.44 -26.02 8.33
N SER A 555 4.75 -27.33 8.17
CA SER A 555 5.20 -28.17 9.29
C SER A 555 6.54 -27.68 9.87
N GLY A 556 7.53 -27.41 9.01
CA GLY A 556 8.85 -26.93 9.40
C GLY A 556 8.77 -25.58 10.12
N TYR A 557 8.03 -24.61 9.54
CA TYR A 557 7.85 -23.29 10.13
C TYR A 557 7.13 -23.34 11.48
N SER A 558 6.10 -24.21 11.60
CA SER A 558 5.42 -24.42 12.88
C SER A 558 6.34 -25.03 13.94
N MET A 559 7.18 -25.99 13.57
CA MET A 559 8.16 -26.60 14.48
C MET A 559 9.25 -25.60 14.91
N LEU A 560 9.69 -24.71 14.02
CA LEU A 560 10.62 -23.62 14.36
C LEU A 560 10.01 -22.67 15.39
N ASN A 561 8.74 -22.30 15.24
CA ASN A 561 8.05 -21.50 16.25
C ASN A 561 7.98 -22.19 17.60
N LEU A 562 7.61 -23.49 17.63
CA LEU A 562 7.54 -24.27 18.86
C LEU A 562 8.89 -24.39 19.58
N LYS A 563 9.97 -24.49 18.82
CA LYS A 563 11.31 -24.68 19.37
C LYS A 563 11.97 -23.38 19.82
N TYR A 564 11.89 -22.32 18.99
CA TYR A 564 12.67 -21.09 19.18
C TYR A 564 11.82 -19.89 19.62
N ASN A 565 10.76 -19.54 18.89
CA ASN A 565 10.01 -18.30 19.12
C ASN A 565 8.97 -18.41 20.23
N ARG A 566 8.32 -19.57 20.37
CA ARG A 566 7.28 -19.88 21.36
C ARG A 566 6.15 -18.84 21.46
N GLN A 567 5.79 -18.21 20.32
CA GLN A 567 4.72 -17.22 20.25
C GLN A 567 3.36 -17.93 20.12
N LYS A 568 2.45 -17.70 21.09
CA LYS A 568 1.12 -18.34 21.12
C LYS A 568 0.22 -17.88 19.98
N THR A 569 0.14 -16.57 19.71
CA THR A 569 -0.68 -16.03 18.62
C THR A 569 -0.26 -16.58 17.24
N LEU A 570 1.05 -16.68 17.01
CA LEU A 570 1.58 -17.30 15.79
C LEU A 570 1.22 -18.79 15.73
N ALA A 571 1.30 -19.51 16.84
CA ALA A 571 0.94 -20.93 16.91
C ALA A 571 -0.55 -21.18 16.62
N GLU A 572 -1.45 -20.27 17.02
CA GLU A 572 -2.89 -20.34 16.70
C GLU A 572 -3.12 -20.18 15.20
N VAL A 573 -2.47 -19.18 14.56
CA VAL A 573 -2.55 -18.98 13.11
C VAL A 573 -1.96 -20.17 12.36
N GLN A 574 -0.79 -20.67 12.78
CA GLN A 574 -0.16 -21.84 12.18
C GLN A 574 -1.03 -23.10 12.32
N MET A 575 -1.71 -23.26 13.42
CA MET A 575 -2.64 -24.36 13.62
C MET A 575 -3.81 -24.29 12.61
N GLY A 576 -4.37 -23.09 12.39
CA GLY A 576 -5.42 -22.88 11.39
C GLY A 576 -4.94 -23.20 9.96
N ILE A 577 -3.76 -22.68 9.57
CA ILE A 577 -3.14 -22.96 8.27
C ILE A 577 -2.89 -24.46 8.08
N ASN A 578 -2.34 -25.14 9.09
CA ASN A 578 -2.08 -26.57 9.03
C ASN A 578 -3.36 -27.39 8.87
N PHE A 579 -4.48 -26.98 9.50
CA PHE A 579 -5.79 -27.64 9.27
C PHE A 579 -6.28 -27.44 7.84
N ILE A 580 -6.15 -26.24 7.28
CA ILE A 580 -6.55 -25.97 5.89
C ILE A 580 -5.71 -26.82 4.92
N LEU A 581 -4.40 -26.86 5.10
CA LEU A 581 -3.49 -27.67 4.27
C LEU A 581 -3.79 -29.16 4.43
N GLY A 582 -4.12 -29.62 5.65
CA GLY A 582 -4.54 -30.98 5.90
C GLY A 582 -5.84 -31.34 5.16
N ALA A 583 -6.82 -30.44 5.17
CA ALA A 583 -8.06 -30.62 4.43
C ALA A 583 -7.82 -30.65 2.90
N LEU A 584 -6.97 -29.75 2.39
CA LEU A 584 -6.59 -29.73 0.97
C LEU A 584 -5.86 -31.02 0.55
N PHE A 585 -4.99 -31.57 1.39
CA PHE A 585 -4.35 -32.85 1.12
C PHE A 585 -5.36 -33.98 1.08
N MET A 586 -6.30 -34.03 2.03
CA MET A 586 -7.33 -35.10 2.12
C MET A 586 -8.32 -35.06 0.95
N THR A 587 -8.54 -33.91 0.35
CA THR A 587 -9.43 -33.73 -0.81
C THR A 587 -8.64 -33.74 -2.13
N ILE A 588 -7.96 -32.63 -2.43
CA ILE A 588 -7.24 -32.42 -3.69
C ILE A 588 -6.02 -33.34 -3.81
N GLY A 589 -5.26 -33.53 -2.72
CA GLY A 589 -4.06 -34.35 -2.74
C GLY A 589 -4.34 -35.82 -3.05
N LEU A 590 -5.30 -36.42 -2.34
CA LEU A 590 -5.68 -37.81 -2.59
C LEU A 590 -6.37 -38.00 -3.96
N TYR A 591 -7.10 -36.99 -4.44
CA TYR A 591 -7.64 -36.98 -5.79
C TYR A 591 -6.51 -37.00 -6.83
N TYR A 592 -5.52 -36.11 -6.72
CA TYR A 592 -4.37 -36.07 -7.64
C TYR A 592 -3.59 -37.41 -7.65
N PHE A 593 -3.44 -38.05 -6.50
CA PHE A 593 -2.80 -39.35 -6.44
C PHE A 593 -3.62 -40.45 -7.12
N SER A 594 -4.94 -40.38 -7.04
CA SER A 594 -5.82 -41.33 -7.73
C SER A 594 -5.81 -41.12 -9.23
N GLU A 595 -5.88 -39.86 -9.67
CA GLU A 595 -5.80 -39.46 -11.07
C GLU A 595 -4.46 -39.91 -11.70
N LEU A 596 -3.33 -39.67 -11.01
CA LEU A 596 -2.01 -40.05 -11.51
C LEU A 596 -1.83 -41.56 -11.62
N ARG A 597 -2.43 -42.34 -10.71
CA ARG A 597 -2.47 -43.80 -10.78
C ARG A 597 -3.28 -44.26 -11.99
N GLU A 598 -4.48 -43.70 -12.22
CA GLU A 598 -5.33 -44.05 -13.34
C GLU A 598 -4.62 -43.76 -14.69
N ARG A 599 -3.94 -42.63 -14.75
CA ARG A 599 -3.12 -42.25 -15.91
C ARG A 599 -1.96 -43.20 -16.13
N TYR A 600 -1.32 -43.66 -15.06
CA TYR A 600 -0.25 -44.67 -15.14
C TYR A 600 -0.77 -46.01 -15.63
N ILE A 601 -1.92 -46.49 -15.16
CA ILE A 601 -2.53 -47.77 -15.58
C ILE A 601 -2.97 -47.70 -17.05
N SER A 602 -3.47 -46.56 -17.53
CA SER A 602 -3.91 -46.35 -18.91
C SER A 602 -2.75 -46.07 -19.90
N GLU A 603 -1.51 -46.25 -19.49
CA GLU A 603 -0.29 -45.97 -20.25
C GLU A 603 -0.28 -46.61 -21.66
N ALA A 604 -0.68 -47.87 -21.78
CA ALA A 604 -0.76 -48.58 -23.05
C ALA A 604 -1.68 -47.90 -24.09
N ALA A 605 -2.70 -47.20 -23.66
CA ALA A 605 -3.62 -46.47 -24.51
C ALA A 605 -3.11 -45.09 -24.92
N ARG A 606 -2.10 -44.54 -24.22
CA ARG A 606 -1.57 -43.18 -24.42
C ARG A 606 -0.33 -43.09 -25.30
N GLY A 607 0.36 -44.24 -25.55
CA GLY A 607 1.50 -44.31 -26.43
C GLY A 607 2.83 -43.78 -25.87
N TYR A 608 2.91 -43.49 -24.56
CA TYR A 608 4.15 -43.12 -23.87
C TYR A 608 4.20 -43.72 -22.45
N GLN A 609 5.42 -43.93 -21.95
CA GLN A 609 5.66 -44.56 -20.63
C GLN A 609 5.92 -43.52 -19.53
N LEU A 610 5.14 -43.59 -18.43
CA LEU A 610 5.38 -42.82 -17.22
C LEU A 610 6.34 -43.61 -16.29
N SER A 611 7.29 -42.92 -15.70
CA SER A 611 8.23 -43.49 -14.74
C SER A 611 7.51 -43.93 -13.44
N LEU A 612 8.01 -44.99 -12.80
CA LEU A 612 7.57 -45.43 -11.46
C LEU A 612 7.55 -44.32 -10.40
N TRP A 613 8.30 -43.23 -10.60
CA TRP A 613 8.26 -42.08 -9.71
C TRP A 613 6.91 -41.38 -9.68
N PHE A 614 6.13 -41.46 -10.73
CA PHE A 614 4.76 -40.91 -10.77
C PHE A 614 3.83 -41.63 -9.79
N LEU A 615 4.06 -42.92 -9.53
CA LEU A 615 3.34 -43.65 -8.48
C LEU A 615 3.92 -43.41 -7.08
N ASN A 616 5.26 -43.46 -6.97
CA ASN A 616 5.94 -43.42 -5.68
C ASN A 616 5.90 -42.06 -4.96
N ILE A 617 5.67 -40.97 -5.68
CA ILE A 617 5.51 -39.64 -5.08
C ILE A 617 4.38 -39.60 -4.03
N ARG A 618 3.40 -40.51 -4.14
CA ARG A 618 2.31 -40.69 -3.19
C ARG A 618 2.85 -40.90 -1.77
N TYR A 619 3.85 -41.75 -1.59
CA TYR A 619 4.41 -42.05 -0.27
C TYR A 619 5.13 -40.86 0.31
N LEU A 620 5.82 -40.07 -0.53
CA LEU A 620 6.43 -38.83 -0.08
C LEU A 620 5.35 -37.83 0.41
N GLY A 621 4.23 -37.72 -0.30
CA GLY A 621 3.09 -36.92 0.10
C GLY A 621 2.47 -37.38 1.43
N ILE A 622 2.27 -38.70 1.62
CA ILE A 622 1.76 -39.26 2.87
C ILE A 622 2.71 -39.01 4.04
N ILE A 623 4.03 -39.13 3.84
CA ILE A 623 5.04 -38.84 4.86
C ILE A 623 5.00 -37.36 5.24
N ALA A 624 4.94 -36.45 4.26
CA ALA A 624 4.81 -35.02 4.50
C ALA A 624 3.53 -34.68 5.28
N PHE A 625 2.43 -35.33 4.91
CA PHE A 625 1.15 -35.16 5.60
C PHE A 625 1.17 -35.73 7.04
N ALA A 626 1.81 -36.86 7.26
CA ALA A 626 2.03 -37.41 8.61
C ALA A 626 2.85 -36.45 9.47
N GLY A 627 3.87 -35.80 8.89
CA GLY A 627 4.63 -34.71 9.51
C GLY A 627 3.74 -33.52 9.89
N LEU A 628 2.80 -33.13 9.04
CA LEU A 628 1.83 -32.09 9.35
C LEU A 628 0.91 -32.47 10.51
N CYS A 629 0.37 -33.71 10.51
CA CYS A 629 -0.45 -34.22 11.60
C CYS A 629 0.30 -34.24 12.95
N TYR A 630 1.58 -34.65 12.92
CA TYR A 630 2.45 -34.60 14.09
C TYR A 630 2.64 -33.16 14.59
N THR A 631 2.83 -32.23 13.68
CA THR A 631 2.96 -30.80 13.99
C THR A 631 1.70 -30.22 14.62
N ILE A 632 0.51 -30.53 14.08
CA ILE A 632 -0.78 -30.16 14.67
C ILE A 632 -0.90 -30.70 16.11
N TRP A 633 -0.48 -31.94 16.33
CA TRP A 633 -0.50 -32.55 17.67
C TRP A 633 0.46 -31.83 18.64
N GLN A 634 1.64 -31.40 18.21
CA GLN A 634 2.57 -30.62 19.02
C GLN A 634 2.04 -29.20 19.31
N LEU A 635 1.44 -28.55 18.31
CA LEU A 635 0.79 -27.24 18.47
C LEU A 635 -0.36 -27.30 19.49
N GLN A 636 -1.17 -28.37 19.45
CA GLN A 636 -2.23 -28.60 20.42
C GLN A 636 -1.70 -28.69 21.86
N LYS A 637 -0.58 -29.38 22.07
CA LYS A 637 0.06 -29.47 23.38
C LYS A 637 0.56 -28.12 23.86
N PHE A 638 1.22 -27.37 22.94
CA PHE A 638 1.79 -26.06 23.25
C PHE A 638 0.70 -25.02 23.59
N LEU A 639 -0.40 -25.01 22.84
CA LEU A 639 -1.54 -24.11 23.07
C LEU A 639 -2.39 -24.49 24.28
N ASN A 640 -2.15 -25.66 24.85
CA ASN A 640 -2.89 -26.22 25.99
C ASN A 640 -4.41 -26.15 25.82
N LEU A 641 -4.90 -26.63 24.64
CA LEU A 641 -6.31 -26.61 24.30
C LEU A 641 -7.19 -27.33 25.31
N SER A 642 -8.48 -26.98 25.35
CA SER A 642 -9.47 -27.57 26.23
C SER A 642 -9.58 -29.10 26.04
N ALA A 643 -9.99 -29.83 27.06
CA ALA A 643 -10.17 -31.28 26.99
C ALA A 643 -11.11 -31.70 25.86
N LYS A 644 -12.17 -30.90 25.60
CA LYS A 644 -13.12 -31.14 24.49
C LYS A 644 -12.42 -30.97 23.11
N SER A 645 -11.54 -30.00 22.95
CA SER A 645 -10.78 -29.77 21.69
C SER A 645 -9.75 -30.89 21.47
N LYS A 646 -9.07 -31.35 22.55
CA LYS A 646 -8.14 -32.49 22.49
C LYS A 646 -8.84 -33.76 22.01
N LEU A 647 -10.04 -34.04 22.56
CA LEU A 647 -10.86 -35.16 22.14
C LEU A 647 -11.24 -35.08 20.67
N LYS A 648 -11.77 -33.92 20.22
CA LYS A 648 -12.14 -33.73 18.81
C LYS A 648 -10.95 -33.95 17.86
N LEU A 649 -9.77 -33.45 18.20
CA LEU A 649 -8.57 -33.64 17.37
C LEU A 649 -8.12 -35.10 17.31
N GLU A 650 -8.17 -35.85 18.44
CA GLU A 650 -7.80 -37.27 18.47
C GLU A 650 -8.77 -38.09 17.60
N LEU A 651 -10.07 -37.81 17.66
CA LEU A 651 -11.06 -38.44 16.79
C LEU A 651 -10.83 -38.09 15.31
N LEU A 652 -10.53 -36.84 15.02
CA LEU A 652 -10.22 -36.39 13.65
C LEU A 652 -8.98 -37.10 13.09
N LEU A 653 -7.92 -37.27 13.89
CA LEU A 653 -6.71 -37.99 13.47
C LEU A 653 -7.00 -39.47 13.18
N HIS A 654 -7.84 -40.12 13.96
CA HIS A 654 -8.28 -41.50 13.66
C HIS A 654 -9.11 -41.58 12.38
N LEU A 655 -10.02 -40.62 12.14
CA LEU A 655 -10.77 -40.50 10.86
C LEU A 655 -9.85 -40.32 9.67
N VAL A 656 -8.87 -39.44 9.79
CA VAL A 656 -7.83 -39.18 8.77
C VAL A 656 -7.01 -40.46 8.51
N ALA A 657 -6.58 -41.15 9.54
CA ALA A 657 -5.82 -42.41 9.41
C ALA A 657 -6.63 -43.49 8.69
N LEU A 658 -7.93 -43.64 9.03
CA LEU A 658 -8.82 -44.54 8.31
C LEU A 658 -8.99 -44.16 6.85
N TRP A 659 -9.18 -42.88 6.56
CA TRP A 659 -9.34 -42.37 5.19
C TRP A 659 -8.08 -42.63 4.35
N VAL A 660 -6.87 -42.28 4.86
CA VAL A 660 -5.60 -42.53 4.17
C VAL A 660 -5.40 -44.04 3.95
N SER A 661 -5.66 -44.88 4.97
CA SER A 661 -5.58 -46.34 4.82
C SER A 661 -6.55 -46.88 3.78
N SER A 662 -7.76 -46.33 3.70
CA SER A 662 -8.73 -46.68 2.65
C SER A 662 -8.26 -46.31 1.27
N SER A 663 -7.66 -45.11 1.13
CA SER A 663 -7.06 -44.64 -0.12
C SER A 663 -5.85 -45.49 -0.55
N GLU A 664 -5.04 -45.99 0.40
CA GLU A 664 -3.96 -46.92 0.11
C GLU A 664 -4.45 -48.30 -0.35
N LEU A 665 -5.49 -48.82 0.31
CA LEU A 665 -6.10 -50.06 -0.12
C LEU A 665 -6.65 -49.98 -1.56
N LEU A 666 -7.35 -48.88 -1.87
CA LEU A 666 -7.82 -48.63 -3.24
C LEU A 666 -6.68 -48.54 -4.23
N HIS A 667 -5.58 -47.86 -3.86
CA HIS A 667 -4.39 -47.73 -4.72
C HIS A 667 -3.81 -49.10 -5.11
N TRP A 668 -3.61 -49.98 -4.12
CA TRP A 668 -3.02 -51.29 -4.37
C TRP A 668 -3.98 -52.27 -5.08
N THR A 669 -5.27 -52.22 -4.75
CA THR A 669 -6.25 -53.09 -5.40
C THR A 669 -6.46 -52.77 -6.88
N GLU A 670 -6.43 -51.49 -7.26
CA GLU A 670 -6.53 -51.08 -8.67
C GLU A 670 -5.26 -51.32 -9.45
N LEU A 671 -4.08 -51.34 -8.81
CA LEU A 671 -2.80 -51.63 -9.45
C LEU A 671 -2.62 -53.12 -9.80
N TYR A 672 -3.14 -54.03 -8.93
CA TYR A 672 -2.90 -55.46 -9.07
C TYR A 672 -4.09 -56.24 -9.62
N GLU A 673 -5.32 -55.76 -9.45
CA GLU A 673 -6.53 -56.48 -9.84
C GLU A 673 -7.55 -55.62 -10.57
N SER A 674 -8.26 -56.22 -11.51
CA SER A 674 -9.37 -55.57 -12.19
C SER A 674 -10.51 -55.21 -11.22
N SER A 675 -10.87 -53.98 -11.20
CA SER A 675 -11.97 -53.14 -10.69
C SER A 675 -13.07 -53.68 -9.72
N SER A 676 -13.16 -54.94 -9.35
CA SER A 676 -14.30 -55.43 -8.52
C SER A 676 -14.00 -55.76 -7.07
N ASN A 677 -12.70 -55.89 -6.67
CA ASN A 677 -12.34 -56.42 -5.35
C ASN A 677 -12.17 -55.37 -4.24
N TYR A 678 -12.01 -54.07 -4.60
CA TYR A 678 -11.79 -53.01 -3.61
C TYR A 678 -12.95 -52.84 -2.59
N LYS A 679 -14.19 -53.13 -3.01
CA LYS A 679 -15.38 -52.99 -2.14
C LYS A 679 -15.28 -53.93 -0.94
N LEU A 680 -14.85 -55.18 -1.19
CA LEU A 680 -14.60 -56.19 -0.18
C LEU A 680 -13.47 -55.75 0.79
N GLY A 681 -12.33 -55.33 0.23
CA GLY A 681 -11.17 -54.90 0.99
C GLY A 681 -11.51 -53.75 1.96
N LEU A 682 -12.28 -52.77 1.52
CA LEU A 682 -12.69 -51.64 2.35
C LEU A 682 -13.51 -52.05 3.54
N THR A 683 -14.44 -52.99 3.39
CA THR A 683 -15.28 -53.46 4.51
C THR A 683 -14.46 -54.21 5.55
N ILE A 684 -13.50 -55.04 5.12
CA ILE A 684 -12.56 -55.73 6.03
C ILE A 684 -11.65 -54.73 6.73
N LEU A 685 -11.09 -53.76 6.00
CA LEU A 685 -10.24 -52.73 6.60
C LEU A 685 -10.95 -51.91 7.66
N TRP A 686 -12.19 -51.44 7.37
CA TRP A 686 -12.98 -50.66 8.33
C TRP A 686 -13.34 -51.50 9.59
N GLY A 687 -13.66 -52.77 9.39
CA GLY A 687 -13.91 -53.72 10.51
C GLY A 687 -12.65 -53.93 11.37
N ALA A 688 -11.47 -54.15 10.75
CA ALA A 688 -10.21 -54.28 11.46
C ALA A 688 -9.81 -52.98 12.18
N TYR A 689 -10.00 -51.82 11.54
CA TYR A 689 -9.73 -50.51 12.19
C TYR A 689 -10.68 -50.24 13.35
N ALA A 690 -11.93 -50.67 13.27
CA ALA A 690 -12.89 -50.54 14.35
C ALA A 690 -12.50 -51.39 15.57
N VAL A 691 -12.00 -52.62 15.35
CA VAL A 691 -11.41 -53.45 16.42
C VAL A 691 -10.18 -52.77 17.03
N LEU A 692 -9.31 -52.18 16.20
CA LEU A 692 -8.16 -51.40 16.68
C LEU A 692 -8.61 -50.25 17.59
N LEU A 693 -9.64 -49.48 17.22
CA LEU A 693 -10.22 -48.41 18.06
C LEU A 693 -10.75 -48.92 19.38
N LEU A 694 -11.43 -50.10 19.38
CA LEU A 694 -11.91 -50.75 20.60
C LEU A 694 -10.74 -51.11 21.52
N VAL A 695 -9.73 -51.77 20.97
CA VAL A 695 -8.53 -52.20 21.71
C VAL A 695 -7.82 -50.98 22.30
N LEU A 696 -7.57 -49.92 21.50
CA LEU A 696 -6.97 -48.69 21.98
C LEU A 696 -7.82 -48.00 23.04
N GLY A 697 -9.16 -48.03 22.87
CA GLY A 697 -10.10 -47.45 23.82
C GLY A 697 -10.16 -48.20 25.15
N LEU A 698 -9.92 -49.51 25.14
CA LEU A 698 -9.78 -50.35 26.34
C LEU A 698 -8.44 -50.07 27.03
N PHE A 699 -7.32 -50.21 26.34
CA PHE A 699 -5.99 -50.00 26.93
C PHE A 699 -5.76 -48.56 27.47
N LYS A 700 -6.26 -47.56 26.75
CA LYS A 700 -6.15 -46.14 27.18
C LYS A 700 -7.29 -45.71 28.14
N LYS A 701 -8.21 -46.62 28.53
CA LYS A 701 -9.40 -46.35 29.37
C LYS A 701 -10.26 -45.17 28.81
N LYS A 702 -10.33 -44.99 27.46
CA LYS A 702 -11.01 -43.85 26.79
C LYS A 702 -12.34 -44.28 26.21
N LYS A 703 -13.46 -43.87 26.86
CA LYS A 703 -14.84 -44.22 26.43
C LYS A 703 -15.14 -43.83 24.98
N TYR A 704 -14.71 -42.65 24.54
CA TYR A 704 -15.01 -42.15 23.17
C TYR A 704 -14.38 -43.01 22.07
N LEU A 705 -13.18 -43.60 22.27
CA LEU A 705 -12.58 -44.51 21.28
C LEU A 705 -13.36 -45.81 21.16
N ARG A 706 -13.84 -46.35 22.30
CA ARG A 706 -14.69 -47.55 22.29
C ARG A 706 -15.99 -47.31 21.54
N VAL A 707 -16.66 -46.17 21.82
CA VAL A 707 -17.88 -45.76 21.13
C VAL A 707 -17.65 -45.61 19.63
N SER A 708 -16.54 -44.92 19.23
CA SER A 708 -16.20 -44.76 17.83
C SER A 708 -15.92 -46.07 17.11
N GLY A 709 -15.29 -47.07 17.79
CA GLY A 709 -15.11 -48.40 17.25
C GLY A 709 -16.45 -49.12 17.02
N ILE A 710 -17.39 -49.04 17.98
CA ILE A 710 -18.72 -49.64 17.86
C ILE A 710 -19.48 -48.99 16.69
N VAL A 711 -19.45 -47.67 16.59
CA VAL A 711 -20.11 -46.92 15.49
C VAL A 711 -19.53 -47.31 14.13
N LEU A 712 -18.20 -47.46 14.03
CA LEU A 712 -17.56 -47.84 12.78
C LEU A 712 -17.87 -49.29 12.38
N ILE A 713 -17.92 -50.24 13.34
CA ILE A 713 -18.39 -51.62 13.06
C ILE A 713 -19.84 -51.62 12.56
N SER A 714 -20.73 -50.89 13.23
CA SER A 714 -22.14 -50.79 12.81
C SER A 714 -22.26 -50.21 11.40
N PHE A 715 -21.46 -49.18 11.07
CA PHE A 715 -21.43 -48.59 9.74
C PHE A 715 -20.87 -49.57 8.68
N SER A 716 -19.88 -50.37 9.03
CA SER A 716 -19.30 -51.39 8.16
C SER A 716 -20.32 -52.52 7.86
N VAL A 717 -21.09 -52.91 8.86
CA VAL A 717 -22.21 -53.90 8.70
C VAL A 717 -23.30 -53.33 7.79
N LEU A 718 -23.74 -52.08 8.02
CA LEU A 718 -24.75 -51.43 7.18
C LEU A 718 -24.26 -51.33 5.73
N LYS A 719 -23.00 -50.92 5.51
CA LYS A 719 -22.37 -50.86 4.17
C LYS A 719 -22.41 -52.26 3.51
N LEU A 720 -22.04 -53.29 4.24
CA LEU A 720 -22.06 -54.66 3.73
C LEU A 720 -23.48 -55.05 3.27
N PHE A 721 -24.52 -54.85 4.09
CA PHE A 721 -25.87 -55.27 3.78
C PHE A 721 -26.52 -54.45 2.64
N PHE A 722 -26.33 -53.13 2.60
CA PHE A 722 -27.00 -52.27 1.63
C PHE A 722 -26.23 -52.07 0.32
N TYR A 723 -24.89 -52.18 0.37
CA TYR A 723 -24.06 -51.86 -0.78
C TYR A 723 -23.28 -53.07 -1.33
N ASP A 724 -22.57 -53.82 -0.49
CA ASP A 724 -21.65 -54.87 -0.98
C ASP A 724 -22.38 -56.14 -1.42
N ILE A 725 -23.49 -56.51 -0.80
CA ILE A 725 -24.25 -57.73 -1.13
C ILE A 725 -24.74 -57.76 -2.59
N THR A 726 -25.11 -56.61 -3.15
CA THR A 726 -25.67 -56.53 -4.49
C THR A 726 -24.63 -56.79 -5.59
N HIS A 727 -23.34 -56.61 -5.26
CA HIS A 727 -22.24 -56.57 -6.25
C HIS A 727 -21.18 -57.67 -6.11
N LEU A 728 -21.32 -58.59 -5.13
CA LEU A 728 -20.36 -59.66 -4.85
C LEU A 728 -20.89 -61.03 -5.27
N ASP A 729 -20.00 -61.92 -5.75
CA ASP A 729 -20.27 -63.33 -5.98
C ASP A 729 -20.41 -64.09 -4.66
N THR A 730 -20.97 -65.30 -4.69
CA THR A 730 -21.26 -66.09 -3.50
C THR A 730 -20.02 -66.38 -2.66
N LEU A 731 -18.86 -66.67 -3.27
CA LEU A 731 -17.61 -66.92 -2.56
C LEU A 731 -17.11 -65.67 -1.81
N ARG A 732 -17.10 -64.52 -2.49
CA ARG A 732 -16.69 -63.25 -1.90
C ARG A 732 -17.62 -62.77 -0.77
N LYS A 733 -18.95 -62.98 -0.94
CA LYS A 733 -19.92 -62.74 0.15
C LYS A 733 -19.56 -63.57 1.38
N THR A 734 -19.28 -64.87 1.20
CA THR A 734 -18.93 -65.77 2.32
C THR A 734 -17.69 -65.28 3.05
N ILE A 735 -16.62 -64.91 2.33
CA ILE A 735 -15.36 -64.40 2.93
C ILE A 735 -15.63 -63.18 3.79
N VAL A 736 -16.44 -62.20 3.32
CA VAL A 736 -16.71 -60.97 4.06
C VAL A 736 -17.56 -61.23 5.28
N PHE A 737 -18.61 -62.03 5.15
CA PHE A 737 -19.47 -62.35 6.29
C PHE A 737 -18.69 -63.08 7.40
N VAL A 738 -17.84 -64.07 7.02
CA VAL A 738 -16.99 -64.77 7.99
C VAL A 738 -15.96 -63.82 8.60
N SER A 739 -15.25 -63.03 7.81
CA SER A 739 -14.23 -62.10 8.31
C SER A 739 -14.84 -61.06 9.26
N LEU A 740 -15.95 -60.43 8.89
CA LEU A 740 -16.62 -59.42 9.70
C LEU A 740 -17.25 -60.05 10.94
N GLY A 741 -17.83 -61.27 10.83
CA GLY A 741 -18.34 -62.04 11.95
C GLY A 741 -17.27 -62.37 12.98
N VAL A 742 -16.08 -62.82 12.53
CA VAL A 742 -14.91 -63.06 13.40
C VAL A 742 -14.44 -61.78 14.06
N LEU A 743 -14.36 -60.67 13.34
CA LEU A 743 -13.99 -59.37 13.89
C LEU A 743 -15.00 -58.88 14.95
N MET A 744 -16.29 -59.10 14.72
CA MET A 744 -17.33 -58.76 15.70
C MET A 744 -17.24 -59.62 16.94
N LEU A 745 -16.95 -60.93 16.80
CA LEU A 745 -16.75 -61.85 17.95
C LEU A 745 -15.51 -61.42 18.78
N ILE A 746 -14.41 -61.10 18.11
CA ILE A 746 -13.20 -60.57 18.77
C ILE A 746 -13.52 -59.26 19.51
N ALA A 747 -14.20 -58.32 18.87
CA ALA A 747 -14.60 -57.06 19.48
C ALA A 747 -15.51 -57.29 20.72
N SER A 748 -16.51 -58.19 20.62
CA SER A 748 -17.40 -58.52 21.72
C SER A 748 -16.63 -59.17 22.89
N PHE A 749 -15.75 -60.12 22.59
CA PHE A 749 -14.93 -60.79 23.60
C PHE A 749 -14.03 -59.79 24.35
N LEU A 750 -13.30 -58.96 23.61
CA LEU A 750 -12.43 -57.94 24.20
C LEU A 750 -13.24 -56.94 25.03
N TYR A 751 -14.38 -56.50 24.52
CA TYR A 751 -15.26 -55.58 25.25
C TYR A 751 -15.73 -56.16 26.58
N ASN A 752 -16.25 -57.41 26.56
CA ASN A 752 -16.74 -58.08 27.76
C ASN A 752 -15.61 -58.38 28.78
N LYS A 753 -14.44 -58.81 28.31
CA LYS A 753 -13.28 -59.09 29.20
C LYS A 753 -12.82 -57.85 29.95
N TYR A 754 -12.58 -56.76 29.22
CA TYR A 754 -11.99 -55.58 29.81
C TYR A 754 -12.97 -54.56 30.41
N THR A 755 -14.27 -54.67 30.10
CA THR A 755 -15.30 -53.85 30.78
C THR A 755 -15.51 -54.32 32.20
N LYS A 756 -15.44 -55.64 32.47
CA LYS A 756 -15.48 -56.17 33.82
C LYS A 756 -14.32 -55.66 34.68
N GLU A 757 -13.09 -55.71 34.19
CA GLU A 757 -11.91 -55.18 34.89
C GLU A 757 -12.04 -53.66 35.19
N ILE A 758 -12.65 -52.86 34.33
CA ILE A 758 -12.86 -51.40 34.52
C ILE A 758 -13.95 -51.11 35.55
N ASP A 759 -14.94 -51.96 35.64
CA ASP A 759 -16.04 -51.79 36.61
C ASP A 759 -15.60 -52.27 37.98
N GLU A 760 -14.78 -53.34 38.09
CA GLU A 760 -14.13 -53.81 39.33
C GLU A 760 -13.15 -52.75 39.87
N ASP A 761 -12.30 -52.11 39.03
CA ASP A 761 -11.43 -50.98 39.41
C ASP A 761 -12.21 -49.74 39.95
N LYS A 762 -13.50 -49.60 39.59
CA LYS A 762 -14.32 -48.50 40.09
C LYS A 762 -14.97 -48.82 41.41
N GLU A 763 -15.39 -50.04 41.61
CA GLU A 763 -15.96 -50.50 42.86
C GLU A 763 -14.90 -50.52 43.97
N GLU A 764 -13.67 -51.00 43.68
CA GLU A 764 -12.55 -50.95 44.61
C GLU A 764 -12.14 -49.51 45.02
N LYS A 765 -12.17 -48.54 44.10
CA LYS A 765 -11.92 -47.12 44.40
C LYS A 765 -13.07 -46.40 45.10
N THR A 766 -14.26 -46.96 45.07
CA THR A 766 -15.39 -46.40 45.79
C THR A 766 -15.46 -46.92 47.22
N GLU A 767 -14.91 -48.11 47.48
CA GLU A 767 -14.76 -48.69 48.80
C GLU A 767 -13.57 -48.14 49.59
N GLU A 768 -12.51 -47.60 48.92
CA GLU A 768 -11.36 -46.97 49.57
C GLU A 768 -11.55 -45.49 50.00
N LYS A 769 -12.72 -44.87 49.81
CA LYS A 769 -13.00 -43.59 50.42
C LYS A 769 -13.50 -43.82 51.85
N PRO A 770 -12.73 -43.41 52.89
CA PRO A 770 -13.22 -43.41 54.25
C PRO A 770 -14.45 -42.50 54.36
N GLU A 771 -15.53 -43.00 54.97
CA GLU A 771 -16.64 -42.18 55.44
C GLU A 771 -16.08 -41.05 56.33
N GLU A 772 -16.14 -39.80 55.87
CA GLU A 772 -15.98 -38.64 56.73
C GLU A 772 -17.18 -38.62 57.70
N GLU A 773 -16.91 -38.98 58.96
CA GLU A 773 -17.87 -38.77 60.05
C GLU A 773 -18.31 -37.31 60.10
N PRO A 774 -19.61 -37.02 60.28
CA PRO A 774 -20.09 -35.66 60.41
C PRO A 774 -19.62 -35.09 61.74
N SER A 775 -18.71 -34.10 61.69
CA SER A 775 -18.33 -33.30 62.87
C SER A 775 -19.55 -32.57 63.45
N VAL A 776 -19.91 -32.95 64.69
CA VAL A 776 -20.91 -32.30 65.52
C VAL A 776 -20.45 -30.88 65.85
N GLU A 777 -21.14 -29.86 65.33
CA GLU A 777 -20.99 -28.47 65.78
C GLU A 777 -21.60 -28.31 67.16
N GLU A 778 -20.71 -28.25 68.15
CA GLU A 778 -21.07 -27.78 69.53
C GLU A 778 -21.30 -26.28 69.50
N LYS A 779 -22.55 -25.88 69.64
CA LYS A 779 -22.95 -24.54 69.98
C LYS A 779 -22.52 -24.24 71.42
N SER A 780 -21.57 -23.34 71.62
CA SER A 780 -21.33 -22.69 72.90
C SER A 780 -21.59 -21.18 72.80
N ASN A 781 -22.65 -20.76 73.44
CA ASN A 781 -22.91 -19.39 73.84
C ASN A 781 -21.75 -18.82 74.68
N ASN A 782 -21.19 -17.66 74.32
CA ASN A 782 -21.13 -16.48 75.19
C ASN A 782 -20.58 -15.29 74.36
#